data_b0149e6e6902caaee24f1ef140089dc2
#
_entry.id   b0149e6e6902caaee24f1ef140089dc2
#
_cell.length_a   1.000
_cell.length_b   1.000
_cell.length_c   1.000
_cell.angle_alpha   90.00
_cell.angle_beta   90.00
_cell.angle_gamma   90.00
#
_symmetry.space_group_name_H-M   'P 1'
#
loop_
_entity.id
_entity.type
_entity.pdbx_description
1 polymer ?
#
loop_
_entity_poly.entity_id
_entity_poly.type
_entity_poly.pdbx_seq_one_letter_code
_entity_poly.pdbx_strand_id
1 'polypeptide(L)'
;GPIMPFFPIPESFGTEEQLRQKVSEEDLYREFTTDENGQNQLSPEEGQKVIDRLGGYDKIYRIKFEAEYLRHLAYEGARKLYGDPLPENVDEHVNFELHVMKTMGFPGYFLIVSDFIRAAREELGVMVGPGRGSAAGSVVAYCLGITKIDPLKYDLLFERFLNPDRVNLPDIDTDFDDDGRGKVLRWVMDKYGHENCAHIITYGSMATKNSIKDVARVEKLPLDKANALCKAIPDRLPDGAKMNLTNAIKYTPELREAEFSNDPRESNTIKYAKMLEGTIRGTGIHACGFIICRDPISNWVPVSTADDPDFPGLKTAVTQYDGHVIETTGLIKMDFLGLKTLSEMKEACKVIKQTTGDVVDLDTIPIDDELTYQLYQRGQTIGTFQFESPGMQKYLRELKPTVFEDLIAMNALYRPGPMDYIPDFIARKNGQQAITYDIPCMEKYLKDTYGITVYQEQVMLLSRQLASFTRGESDALRKAMGKKKKAIVDAMKPKFIKQGQENGHDPAVLEKIWGDWEKFASYAFNKSHATCYSWVAYQTAYLKAHYPAEYMAALMTRRFAQITEITKLMEECQSMDIKTLGPDVNESYRAFGVNEHGEIRFGLSAIKGMGTPAADAIVAERLKNGPYKNIFDFAERVDFSNVNRKAFESLALSGGFDSFGIRREQYFGKNSKGDTFLDTLVRYGQLYQQEQREAATSLFGGVEAVEIATPPIPEAESWSTIERLNRERELVGIYLSAHPLDDYEIILRNLCNTHCSELGDKVELAKKEDVVFGGIITGVKSKFTKTGKPCGFVTIEDFEGSGELALFGEDWGNWRGIMVEGSTIFVTAKCVSRYGNSNYLDFKISTVEYLQTVKENRLEKFTIIVDSTVIDETLVNDIKTLVENDEGKAQLFLQIHDAETKTNVLLRAQDRTVGVSRDLIQFVNDHPKMSYQIN
;
A
#
# COMPACT_ATOMS: atom_id res chain seq x y z
N GLY A 1 39.81 -7.27 3.70
CA GLY A 1 38.62 -7.92 3.12
C GLY A 1 37.42 -7.83 4.06
N PRO A 2 36.21 -8.25 3.65
CA PRO A 2 35.05 -8.23 4.51
C PRO A 2 35.23 -9.05 5.78
N ILE A 3 34.71 -8.56 6.87
CA ILE A 3 34.75 -9.26 8.18
C ILE A 3 33.51 -10.17 8.24
N MET A 4 33.68 -11.44 7.86
CA MET A 4 32.59 -12.41 7.86
C MET A 4 32.34 -12.93 9.28
N PRO A 5 31.09 -12.93 9.74
CA PRO A 5 30.74 -13.63 10.97
C PRO A 5 30.88 -15.15 10.80
N PHE A 6 31.09 -15.88 11.90
CA PHE A 6 31.15 -17.32 11.90
C PHE A 6 29.76 -17.93 12.07
N PHE A 7 29.41 -18.82 11.15
CA PHE A 7 28.20 -19.62 11.29
C PHE A 7 28.50 -20.88 12.14
N PRO A 8 27.76 -21.14 13.23
CA PRO A 8 27.96 -22.33 14.04
C PRO A 8 27.40 -23.56 13.31
N ILE A 9 28.30 -24.37 12.76
CA ILE A 9 27.94 -25.62 12.06
C ILE A 9 27.67 -26.72 13.10
N PRO A 10 26.57 -27.49 12.99
CA PRO A 10 26.27 -28.59 13.89
C PRO A 10 27.40 -29.63 13.95
N GLU A 11 27.78 -30.06 15.15
CA GLU A 11 28.83 -31.08 15.34
C GLU A 11 28.50 -32.42 14.67
N SER A 12 27.20 -32.73 14.49
CA SER A 12 26.72 -33.88 13.74
C SER A 12 27.17 -33.95 12.28
N PHE A 13 27.45 -32.78 11.67
CA PHE A 13 28.00 -32.69 10.33
C PHE A 13 29.51 -32.94 10.30
N GLY A 14 30.20 -32.58 11.33
CA GLY A 14 31.67 -32.66 11.47
C GLY A 14 32.24 -31.42 12.11
N THR A 15 33.56 -31.37 12.23
CA THR A 15 34.31 -30.23 12.78
C THR A 15 35.36 -29.75 11.80
N GLU A 16 35.73 -28.46 11.89
CA GLU A 16 36.82 -27.88 11.10
C GLU A 16 38.15 -28.58 11.35
N GLU A 17 38.39 -29.01 12.60
CA GLU A 17 39.58 -29.76 12.95
C GLU A 17 39.67 -31.10 12.19
N GLN A 18 38.56 -31.82 12.08
CA GLN A 18 38.51 -33.05 11.27
C GLN A 18 38.84 -32.81 9.80
N LEU A 19 38.34 -31.65 9.26
CA LEU A 19 38.62 -31.25 7.91
C LEU A 19 40.12 -30.95 7.71
N ARG A 20 40.74 -30.21 8.63
CA ARG A 20 42.16 -29.89 8.59
C ARG A 20 43.07 -31.13 8.60
N GLN A 21 42.65 -32.24 9.23
CA GLN A 21 43.35 -33.51 9.23
C GLN A 21 43.22 -34.24 7.89
N LYS A 22 42.14 -34.10 7.16
CA LYS A 22 41.86 -34.82 5.92
C LYS A 22 42.30 -34.12 4.66
N VAL A 23 42.36 -32.81 4.66
CA VAL A 23 42.58 -31.95 3.48
C VAL A 23 43.89 -31.21 3.62
N SER A 24 44.77 -31.36 2.63
CA SER A 24 46.05 -30.64 2.58
C SER A 24 45.89 -29.24 1.98
N GLU A 25 46.90 -28.40 2.19
CA GLU A 25 46.97 -27.09 1.54
C GLU A 25 47.05 -27.20 0.00
N GLU A 26 47.66 -28.26 -0.51
CA GLU A 26 47.71 -28.52 -1.97
C GLU A 26 46.32 -28.82 -2.53
N ASP A 27 45.52 -29.61 -1.79
CA ASP A 27 44.14 -29.92 -2.15
C ASP A 27 43.29 -28.65 -2.15
N LEU A 28 43.45 -27.76 -1.16
CA LEU A 28 42.78 -26.48 -1.13
C LEU A 28 43.20 -25.56 -2.26
N TYR A 29 44.48 -25.50 -2.57
CA TYR A 29 44.99 -24.70 -3.71
C TYR A 29 44.35 -25.16 -5.00
N ARG A 30 44.30 -26.47 -5.26
CA ARG A 30 43.71 -27.04 -6.45
C ARG A 30 42.20 -26.73 -6.51
N GLU A 31 41.47 -26.88 -5.41
CA GLU A 31 40.02 -26.65 -5.37
C GLU A 31 39.64 -25.19 -5.59
N PHE A 32 40.38 -24.27 -4.99
CA PHE A 32 40.09 -22.83 -5.03
C PHE A 32 40.67 -22.09 -6.25
N THR A 33 41.48 -22.77 -7.06
CA THR A 33 42.12 -22.21 -8.25
C THR A 33 41.74 -22.88 -9.57
N THR A 34 40.79 -23.79 -9.52
CA THR A 34 40.18 -24.46 -10.68
C THR A 34 38.72 -24.09 -10.84
N ASP A 35 38.07 -24.50 -11.91
CA ASP A 35 36.63 -24.36 -12.08
C ASP A 35 35.85 -25.39 -11.25
N GLU A 36 34.54 -25.38 -11.35
CA GLU A 36 33.62 -26.25 -10.59
C GLU A 36 33.80 -27.73 -10.87
N ASN A 37 34.43 -28.08 -11.98
CA ASN A 37 34.74 -29.45 -12.41
C ASN A 37 36.18 -29.84 -12.13
N GLY A 38 36.97 -29.01 -11.49
CA GLY A 38 38.38 -29.24 -11.22
C GLY A 38 39.30 -29.05 -12.44
N GLN A 39 38.83 -28.33 -13.46
CA GLN A 39 39.56 -28.04 -14.71
C GLN A 39 39.94 -26.55 -14.79
N ASN A 40 40.63 -26.18 -15.86
CA ASN A 40 40.97 -24.75 -16.12
C ASN A 40 41.71 -24.07 -14.97
N GLN A 41 42.78 -24.71 -14.47
CA GLN A 41 43.56 -24.16 -13.36
C GLN A 41 44.15 -22.79 -13.71
N LEU A 42 44.02 -21.84 -12.79
CA LEU A 42 44.64 -20.52 -12.88
C LEU A 42 46.17 -20.61 -12.95
N SER A 43 46.82 -19.61 -13.51
CA SER A 43 48.29 -19.46 -13.45
C SER A 43 48.75 -19.40 -11.98
N PRO A 44 50.00 -19.78 -11.67
CA PRO A 44 50.51 -19.71 -10.29
C PRO A 44 50.42 -18.32 -9.69
N GLU A 45 50.58 -17.27 -10.48
CA GLU A 45 50.47 -15.88 -10.03
C GLU A 45 49.02 -15.50 -9.69
N GLU A 46 48.06 -15.86 -10.56
CA GLU A 46 46.62 -15.63 -10.33
C GLU A 46 46.10 -16.49 -9.17
N GLY A 47 46.55 -17.75 -9.08
CA GLY A 47 46.19 -18.63 -7.98
C GLY A 47 46.63 -18.10 -6.64
N GLN A 48 47.86 -17.58 -6.53
CA GLN A 48 48.36 -16.98 -5.30
C GLN A 48 47.57 -15.70 -4.90
N LYS A 49 47.14 -14.91 -5.89
CA LYS A 49 46.24 -13.76 -5.61
C LYS A 49 44.92 -14.19 -4.99
N VAL A 50 44.36 -15.31 -5.43
CA VAL A 50 43.11 -15.87 -4.84
C VAL A 50 43.35 -16.25 -3.38
N ILE A 51 44.42 -17.00 -3.08
CA ILE A 51 44.76 -17.41 -1.72
C ILE A 51 44.98 -16.20 -0.80
N ASP A 52 45.72 -15.20 -1.27
CA ASP A 52 45.97 -13.98 -0.48
C ASP A 52 44.71 -13.17 -0.24
N ARG A 53 43.84 -13.05 -1.23
CA ARG A 53 42.56 -12.36 -1.12
C ARG A 53 41.66 -13.02 -0.07
N LEU A 54 41.63 -14.34 0.00
CA LEU A 54 40.84 -15.10 0.97
C LEU A 54 41.44 -15.11 2.40
N GLY A 55 42.64 -14.56 2.55
CA GLY A 55 43.28 -14.40 3.84
C GLY A 55 44.21 -15.52 4.27
N GLY A 56 44.69 -16.33 3.34
CA GLY A 56 45.59 -17.44 3.57
C GLY A 56 44.90 -18.77 3.90
N TYR A 57 45.69 -19.84 3.93
CA TYR A 57 45.14 -21.20 4.14
C TYR A 57 44.40 -21.42 5.44
N ASP A 58 44.81 -20.74 6.51
CA ASP A 58 44.13 -20.84 7.79
C ASP A 58 42.64 -20.40 7.70
N LYS A 59 42.38 -19.32 7.01
CA LYS A 59 41.00 -18.88 6.73
C LYS A 59 40.30 -19.71 5.67
N ILE A 60 41.03 -20.22 4.68
CA ILE A 60 40.46 -21.03 3.61
C ILE A 60 39.94 -22.37 4.14
N TYR A 61 40.53 -22.98 5.16
CA TYR A 61 39.96 -24.15 5.82
C TYR A 61 38.56 -23.90 6.37
N ARG A 62 38.38 -22.76 7.03
CA ARG A 62 37.03 -22.38 7.52
C ARG A 62 36.06 -22.15 6.38
N ILE A 63 36.47 -21.45 5.32
CA ILE A 63 35.63 -21.25 4.11
C ILE A 63 35.25 -22.59 3.47
N LYS A 64 36.20 -23.50 3.35
CA LYS A 64 35.97 -24.87 2.85
C LYS A 64 34.95 -25.61 3.72
N PHE A 65 35.09 -25.55 5.04
CA PHE A 65 34.18 -26.20 5.97
C PHE A 65 32.75 -25.65 5.87
N GLU A 66 32.60 -24.35 5.81
CA GLU A 66 31.31 -23.70 5.58
C GLU A 66 30.72 -24.03 4.21
N ALA A 67 31.56 -24.09 3.16
CA ALA A 67 31.15 -24.46 1.82
C ALA A 67 30.64 -25.91 1.72
N GLU A 68 31.25 -26.84 2.46
CA GLU A 68 30.77 -28.24 2.53
C GLU A 68 29.39 -28.33 3.18
N TYR A 69 29.15 -27.59 4.26
CA TYR A 69 27.85 -27.54 4.90
C TYR A 69 26.79 -26.84 4.02
N LEU A 70 27.15 -25.75 3.40
CA LEU A 70 26.29 -25.04 2.43
C LEU A 70 25.89 -25.97 1.28
N ARG A 71 26.82 -26.73 0.74
CA ARG A 71 26.59 -27.74 -0.29
C ARG A 71 25.58 -28.79 0.15
N HIS A 72 25.78 -29.33 1.36
CA HIS A 72 24.86 -30.31 1.95
C HIS A 72 23.43 -29.76 2.01
N LEU A 73 23.24 -28.55 2.56
CA LEU A 73 21.90 -27.92 2.66
C LEU A 73 21.31 -27.60 1.29
N ALA A 74 22.12 -27.10 0.36
CA ALA A 74 21.67 -26.72 -0.98
C ALA A 74 21.18 -27.94 -1.78
N TYR A 75 21.90 -29.03 -1.75
CA TYR A 75 21.49 -30.27 -2.43
C TYR A 75 20.29 -30.95 -1.76
N GLU A 76 20.19 -30.88 -0.45
CA GLU A 76 19.00 -31.34 0.27
C GLU A 76 17.75 -30.54 -0.16
N GLY A 77 17.86 -29.23 -0.22
CA GLY A 77 16.79 -28.36 -0.72
C GLY A 77 16.49 -28.56 -2.20
N ALA A 78 17.50 -28.77 -3.02
CA ALA A 78 17.35 -29.05 -4.46
C ALA A 78 16.54 -30.32 -4.71
N ARG A 79 16.84 -31.40 -3.99
CA ARG A 79 16.08 -32.65 -4.12
C ARG A 79 14.61 -32.50 -3.71
N LYS A 80 14.33 -31.70 -2.69
CA LYS A 80 12.95 -31.41 -2.28
C LYS A 80 12.17 -30.62 -3.33
N LEU A 81 12.83 -29.66 -4.01
CA LEU A 81 12.18 -28.75 -4.95
C LEU A 81 12.11 -29.27 -6.38
N TYR A 82 13.14 -29.97 -6.83
CA TYR A 82 13.28 -30.44 -8.22
C TYR A 82 13.17 -31.96 -8.40
N GLY A 83 13.14 -32.71 -7.29
CA GLY A 83 13.07 -34.18 -7.30
C GLY A 83 14.41 -34.86 -7.14
N ASP A 84 14.37 -36.18 -6.90
CA ASP A 84 15.53 -37.07 -6.75
C ASP A 84 15.37 -38.27 -7.69
N PRO A 85 16.23 -38.47 -8.71
CA PRO A 85 17.46 -37.73 -8.98
C PRO A 85 17.22 -36.34 -9.55
N LEU A 86 18.17 -35.42 -9.31
CA LEU A 86 18.11 -34.05 -9.85
C LEU A 86 18.17 -34.06 -11.39
N PRO A 87 17.41 -33.16 -12.07
CA PRO A 87 17.66 -32.84 -13.46
C PRO A 87 19.09 -32.35 -13.68
N GLU A 88 19.71 -32.76 -14.78
CA GLU A 88 21.12 -32.45 -15.07
C GLU A 88 21.40 -30.93 -15.07
N ASN A 89 20.53 -30.15 -15.69
CA ASN A 89 20.67 -28.70 -15.71
C ASN A 89 20.62 -28.06 -14.32
N VAL A 90 19.81 -28.58 -13.40
CA VAL A 90 19.75 -28.12 -12.01
C VAL A 90 21.04 -28.44 -11.28
N ASP A 91 21.54 -29.66 -11.41
CA ASP A 91 22.80 -30.08 -10.79
C ASP A 91 23.98 -29.22 -11.28
N GLU A 92 24.06 -28.95 -12.57
CA GLU A 92 25.08 -28.06 -13.13
C GLU A 92 25.02 -26.65 -12.56
N HIS A 93 23.82 -26.07 -12.47
CA HIS A 93 23.65 -24.73 -11.90
C HIS A 93 24.01 -24.69 -10.40
N VAL A 94 23.54 -25.65 -9.62
CA VAL A 94 23.85 -25.72 -8.18
C VAL A 94 25.34 -25.87 -7.94
N ASN A 95 26.01 -26.76 -8.70
CA ASN A 95 27.45 -27.00 -8.59
C ASN A 95 28.25 -25.74 -8.96
N PHE A 96 27.88 -25.09 -10.05
CA PHE A 96 28.53 -23.86 -10.49
C PHE A 96 28.36 -22.71 -9.47
N GLU A 97 27.14 -22.46 -9.01
CA GLU A 97 26.86 -21.39 -8.06
C GLU A 97 27.55 -21.62 -6.71
N LEU A 98 27.55 -22.84 -6.19
CA LEU A 98 28.26 -23.17 -4.94
C LEU A 98 29.76 -22.96 -5.09
N HIS A 99 30.34 -23.31 -6.24
CA HIS A 99 31.77 -23.08 -6.49
C HIS A 99 32.10 -21.58 -6.50
N VAL A 100 31.29 -20.76 -7.16
CA VAL A 100 31.45 -19.29 -7.17
C VAL A 100 31.37 -18.72 -5.74
N MET A 101 30.34 -19.13 -4.98
CA MET A 101 30.18 -18.69 -3.58
C MET A 101 31.38 -19.05 -2.71
N LYS A 102 31.89 -20.26 -2.86
CA LYS A 102 33.08 -20.77 -2.15
C LYS A 102 34.32 -19.96 -2.50
N THR A 103 34.65 -19.83 -3.78
CA THR A 103 35.87 -19.13 -4.23
C THR A 103 35.85 -17.64 -3.99
N MET A 104 34.67 -17.04 -3.85
CA MET A 104 34.52 -15.65 -3.40
C MET A 104 34.64 -15.47 -1.89
N GLY A 105 34.55 -16.55 -1.11
CA GLY A 105 34.68 -16.54 0.36
C GLY A 105 33.39 -16.22 1.12
N PHE A 106 32.20 -16.47 0.53
CA PHE A 106 30.90 -16.08 1.09
C PHE A 106 29.97 -17.23 1.58
N PRO A 107 30.39 -18.49 1.73
CA PRO A 107 29.47 -19.54 2.16
C PRO A 107 28.85 -19.24 3.53
N GLY A 108 29.61 -18.68 4.47
CA GLY A 108 29.09 -18.30 5.79
C GLY A 108 27.98 -17.25 5.73
N TYR A 109 28.08 -16.29 4.80
CA TYR A 109 27.03 -15.30 4.59
C TYR A 109 25.70 -15.93 4.15
N PHE A 110 25.73 -16.85 3.19
CA PHE A 110 24.53 -17.56 2.75
C PHE A 110 23.95 -18.46 3.84
N LEU A 111 24.79 -19.08 4.64
CA LEU A 111 24.35 -19.90 5.79
C LEU A 111 23.62 -19.05 6.83
N ILE A 112 24.14 -17.89 7.16
CA ILE A 112 23.53 -16.98 8.13
C ILE A 112 22.18 -16.46 7.64
N VAL A 113 22.11 -16.02 6.38
CA VAL A 113 20.86 -15.53 5.77
C VAL A 113 19.81 -16.64 5.71
N SER A 114 20.19 -17.82 5.27
CA SER A 114 19.31 -18.99 5.23
C SER A 114 18.78 -19.34 6.62
N ASP A 115 19.62 -19.25 7.66
CA ASP A 115 19.29 -19.62 9.01
C ASP A 115 18.28 -18.67 9.66
N PHE A 116 18.46 -17.35 9.56
CA PHE A 116 17.52 -16.41 10.16
C PHE A 116 16.19 -16.37 9.37
N ILE A 117 16.20 -16.60 8.07
CA ILE A 117 14.97 -16.72 7.27
C ILE A 117 14.19 -17.98 7.68
N ARG A 118 14.87 -19.10 7.82
CA ARG A 118 14.27 -20.35 8.34
C ARG A 118 13.67 -20.14 9.72
N ALA A 119 14.43 -19.56 10.63
CA ALA A 119 13.96 -19.28 11.99
C ALA A 119 12.74 -18.35 12.00
N ALA A 120 12.72 -17.32 11.15
CA ALA A 120 11.56 -16.43 11.02
C ALA A 120 10.30 -17.19 10.63
N ARG A 121 10.40 -18.09 9.65
CA ARG A 121 9.26 -18.90 9.17
C ARG A 121 8.85 -19.99 10.14
N GLU A 122 9.80 -20.80 10.63
CA GLU A 122 9.52 -22.02 11.37
C GLU A 122 9.40 -21.81 12.88
N GLU A 123 10.21 -20.94 13.47
CA GLU A 123 10.27 -20.73 14.92
C GLU A 123 9.49 -19.52 15.41
N LEU A 124 9.49 -18.44 14.65
CA LEU A 124 8.96 -17.14 15.09
C LEU A 124 7.58 -16.80 14.52
N GLY A 125 7.08 -17.58 13.57
CA GLY A 125 5.81 -17.30 12.90
C GLY A 125 5.80 -15.97 12.15
N VAL A 126 6.94 -15.53 11.66
CA VAL A 126 7.11 -14.30 10.89
C VAL A 126 7.01 -14.61 9.42
N MET A 127 6.20 -13.83 8.69
CA MET A 127 6.06 -13.96 7.25
C MET A 127 7.26 -13.33 6.55
N VAL A 128 7.86 -14.07 5.62
CA VAL A 128 9.02 -13.64 4.84
C VAL A 128 8.62 -13.54 3.37
N GLY A 129 9.03 -12.46 2.70
CA GLY A 129 8.79 -12.28 1.28
C GLY A 129 9.54 -13.28 0.41
N PRO A 130 9.17 -13.42 -0.88
CA PRO A 130 9.80 -14.35 -1.82
C PRO A 130 11.21 -13.95 -2.23
N GLY A 131 11.65 -12.78 -1.83
CA GLY A 131 12.92 -12.15 -2.18
C GLY A 131 12.71 -10.77 -2.78
N ARG A 132 13.81 -10.08 -2.97
CA ARG A 132 13.86 -8.81 -3.71
C ARG A 132 15.25 -8.61 -4.32
N GLY A 133 15.35 -7.71 -5.30
CA GLY A 133 16.60 -7.45 -5.99
C GLY A 133 17.05 -8.62 -6.83
N SER A 134 18.36 -8.81 -6.93
CA SER A 134 18.98 -9.80 -7.84
C SER A 134 19.16 -11.20 -7.25
N ALA A 135 18.99 -11.37 -5.95
CA ALA A 135 19.21 -12.66 -5.26
C ALA A 135 18.31 -13.80 -5.79
N ALA A 136 17.13 -13.47 -6.29
CA ALA A 136 16.23 -14.46 -6.90
C ALA A 136 16.77 -15.09 -8.19
N GLY A 137 17.87 -14.58 -8.74
CA GLY A 137 18.60 -15.21 -9.85
C GLY A 137 19.42 -16.44 -9.44
N SER A 138 19.57 -16.72 -8.15
CA SER A 138 20.34 -17.84 -7.63
C SER A 138 19.47 -19.08 -7.38
N VAL A 139 19.83 -20.20 -8.01
CA VAL A 139 19.22 -21.52 -7.73
C VAL A 139 19.55 -21.98 -6.31
N VAL A 140 20.77 -21.73 -5.84
CA VAL A 140 21.18 -22.08 -4.48
C VAL A 140 20.36 -21.32 -3.45
N ALA A 141 20.15 -20.01 -3.64
CA ALA A 141 19.27 -19.24 -2.76
C ALA A 141 17.84 -19.78 -2.71
N TYR A 142 17.32 -20.23 -3.84
CA TYR A 142 16.02 -20.89 -3.91
C TYR A 142 16.00 -22.22 -3.15
N CYS A 143 17.03 -23.04 -3.35
CA CYS A 143 17.17 -24.33 -2.64
C CYS A 143 17.32 -24.17 -1.12
N LEU A 144 17.96 -23.12 -0.67
CA LEU A 144 18.14 -22.80 0.76
C LEU A 144 16.89 -22.16 1.40
N GLY A 145 15.89 -21.82 0.63
CA GLY A 145 14.70 -21.09 1.10
C GLY A 145 14.90 -19.60 1.34
N ILE A 146 16.02 -19.04 0.90
CA ILE A 146 16.28 -17.58 0.94
C ILE A 146 15.29 -16.87 0.03
N THR A 147 15.04 -17.42 -1.16
CA THR A 147 14.04 -16.95 -2.11
C THR A 147 12.99 -18.01 -2.37
N LYS A 148 11.83 -17.62 -2.90
CA LYS A 148 10.70 -18.50 -3.22
C LYS A 148 10.38 -18.54 -4.71
N ILE A 149 11.23 -17.97 -5.54
CA ILE A 149 11.08 -17.94 -6.99
C ILE A 149 12.08 -18.88 -7.62
N ASP A 150 11.60 -19.78 -8.50
CA ASP A 150 12.46 -20.68 -9.28
C ASP A 150 13.14 -19.89 -10.42
N PRO A 151 14.44 -19.65 -10.33
CA PRO A 151 15.13 -18.83 -11.34
C PRO A 151 15.21 -19.53 -12.71
N LEU A 152 15.19 -20.85 -12.76
CA LEU A 152 15.23 -21.58 -14.01
C LEU A 152 13.92 -21.48 -14.80
N LYS A 153 12.80 -21.40 -14.09
CA LYS A 153 11.47 -21.26 -14.71
C LYS A 153 11.29 -19.91 -15.39
N TYR A 154 11.90 -18.84 -14.86
CA TYR A 154 11.71 -17.47 -15.33
C TYR A 154 12.94 -16.89 -16.04
N ASP A 155 13.93 -17.70 -16.39
CA ASP A 155 15.18 -17.26 -17.02
C ASP A 155 15.90 -16.14 -16.23
N LEU A 156 15.92 -16.26 -14.90
CA LEU A 156 16.66 -15.36 -14.04
C LEU A 156 18.13 -15.79 -13.98
N LEU A 157 19.04 -14.81 -13.85
CA LEU A 157 20.47 -15.05 -14.03
C LEU A 157 21.26 -14.89 -12.74
N PHE A 158 22.03 -15.89 -12.38
CA PHE A 158 22.98 -15.86 -11.26
C PHE A 158 24.06 -14.78 -11.44
N GLU A 159 24.56 -14.56 -12.66
CA GLU A 159 25.57 -13.56 -12.97
C GLU A 159 25.11 -12.12 -12.70
N ARG A 160 23.80 -11.88 -12.72
CA ARG A 160 23.22 -10.59 -12.32
C ARG A 160 23.32 -10.36 -10.82
N PHE A 161 23.31 -11.44 -10.05
CA PHE A 161 23.47 -11.44 -8.60
C PHE A 161 24.95 -11.48 -8.17
N LEU A 162 25.71 -12.48 -8.61
CA LEU A 162 27.14 -12.62 -8.38
C LEU A 162 27.86 -12.85 -9.72
N ASN A 163 28.72 -11.88 -10.08
CA ASN A 163 29.52 -12.01 -11.29
C ASN A 163 30.80 -12.77 -10.97
N PRO A 164 31.06 -13.93 -11.62
CA PRO A 164 32.26 -14.74 -11.36
C PRO A 164 33.57 -14.02 -11.67
N ASP A 165 33.54 -13.03 -12.56
CA ASP A 165 34.73 -12.25 -12.95
C ASP A 165 35.01 -11.07 -12.01
N ARG A 166 34.19 -10.85 -11.00
CA ARG A 166 34.32 -9.75 -10.05
C ARG A 166 33.98 -10.19 -8.64
N VAL A 167 34.86 -9.94 -7.69
CA VAL A 167 34.59 -10.16 -6.29
C VAL A 167 33.82 -8.95 -5.74
N ASN A 168 32.51 -9.08 -5.60
CA ASN A 168 31.65 -8.14 -4.93
C ASN A 168 30.96 -8.83 -3.78
N LEU A 169 30.67 -8.10 -2.70
CA LEU A 169 29.83 -8.59 -1.63
C LEU A 169 28.43 -8.90 -2.20
N PRO A 170 27.86 -10.07 -1.85
CA PRO A 170 26.47 -10.33 -2.16
C PRO A 170 25.58 -9.39 -1.36
N ASP A 171 24.49 -8.95 -1.98
CA ASP A 171 23.50 -8.08 -1.38
C ASP A 171 22.17 -8.82 -1.39
N ILE A 172 21.80 -9.35 -0.22
CA ILE A 172 20.56 -10.11 -0.01
C ILE A 172 19.68 -9.31 0.93
N ASP A 173 18.77 -8.54 0.34
CA ASP A 173 17.72 -7.85 1.08
C ASP A 173 16.58 -8.82 1.37
N THR A 174 16.08 -8.81 2.59
CA THR A 174 14.99 -9.69 3.01
C THR A 174 13.82 -8.87 3.53
N ASP A 175 12.64 -9.14 2.99
CA ASP A 175 11.38 -8.57 3.45
C ASP A 175 10.76 -9.46 4.54
N PHE A 176 10.49 -8.86 5.69
CA PHE A 176 9.72 -9.49 6.78
C PHE A 176 8.42 -8.74 6.98
N ASP A 177 7.42 -9.38 7.54
CA ASP A 177 6.27 -8.64 8.02
C ASP A 177 6.72 -7.60 9.05
N ASP A 178 6.14 -6.40 9.00
CA ASP A 178 6.61 -5.29 9.82
C ASP A 178 6.39 -5.51 11.34
N ASP A 179 5.44 -6.35 11.72
CA ASP A 179 5.20 -6.72 13.12
C ASP A 179 6.25 -7.71 13.64
N GLY A 180 6.74 -8.59 12.77
CA GLY A 180 7.65 -9.68 13.14
C GLY A 180 9.13 -9.36 12.98
N ARG A 181 9.48 -8.30 12.25
CA ARG A 181 10.87 -7.93 11.98
C ARG A 181 11.73 -7.81 13.25
N GLY A 182 11.21 -7.16 14.29
CA GLY A 182 11.90 -7.01 15.57
C GLY A 182 12.20 -8.34 16.26
N LYS A 183 11.32 -9.32 16.16
CA LYS A 183 11.53 -10.67 16.69
C LYS A 183 12.70 -11.39 16.02
N VAL A 184 12.83 -11.22 14.69
CA VAL A 184 13.93 -11.79 13.91
C VAL A 184 15.26 -11.18 14.32
N LEU A 185 15.33 -9.86 14.47
CA LEU A 185 16.52 -9.16 14.96
C LEU A 185 16.93 -9.64 16.36
N ARG A 186 15.97 -9.82 17.24
CA ARG A 186 16.23 -10.36 18.59
C ARG A 186 16.78 -11.77 18.55
N TRP A 187 16.18 -12.64 17.74
CA TRP A 187 16.67 -14.00 17.55
C TRP A 187 18.11 -14.03 17.03
N VAL A 188 18.44 -13.15 16.08
CA VAL A 188 19.80 -13.00 15.55
C VAL A 188 20.78 -12.56 16.64
N MET A 189 20.43 -11.57 17.46
CA MET A 189 21.26 -11.14 18.59
C MET A 189 21.47 -12.25 19.61
N ASP A 190 20.44 -13.02 19.91
CA ASP A 190 20.53 -14.14 20.85
C ASP A 190 21.43 -15.26 20.32
N LYS A 191 21.40 -15.54 19.01
CA LYS A 191 22.22 -16.59 18.40
C LYS A 191 23.67 -16.18 18.17
N TYR A 192 23.90 -14.99 17.62
CA TYR A 192 25.25 -14.54 17.22
C TYR A 192 25.96 -13.71 18.27
N GLY A 193 25.31 -13.37 19.38
CA GLY A 193 25.82 -12.59 20.48
C GLY A 193 25.42 -11.12 20.44
N HIS A 194 24.96 -10.63 21.59
CA HIS A 194 24.51 -9.23 21.70
C HIS A 194 25.64 -8.22 21.51
N GLU A 195 26.89 -8.58 21.86
CA GLU A 195 28.05 -7.73 21.61
C GLU A 195 28.54 -7.72 20.17
N ASN A 196 28.17 -8.76 19.42
CA ASN A 196 28.57 -8.94 18.03
C ASN A 196 27.56 -8.32 17.04
N CYS A 197 26.42 -7.84 17.51
CA CYS A 197 25.35 -7.29 16.71
C CYS A 197 25.07 -5.84 17.07
N ALA A 198 24.77 -5.02 16.08
CA ALA A 198 24.35 -3.64 16.31
C ALA A 198 23.49 -3.12 15.17
N HIS A 199 22.59 -2.19 15.51
CA HIS A 199 21.94 -1.34 14.53
C HIS A 199 22.92 -0.31 13.98
N ILE A 200 22.63 0.23 12.79
CA ILE A 200 23.40 1.29 12.18
C ILE A 200 22.77 2.64 12.54
N ILE A 201 23.61 3.62 12.89
CA ILE A 201 23.14 4.97 13.16
C ILE A 201 22.71 5.69 11.88
N THR A 202 21.75 6.61 12.03
CA THR A 202 21.44 7.64 11.03
C THR A 202 21.61 9.02 11.63
N TYR A 203 22.12 9.96 10.82
CA TYR A 203 22.26 11.35 11.21
C TYR A 203 21.19 12.17 10.50
N GLY A 204 20.21 12.66 11.26
CA GLY A 204 19.18 13.55 10.78
C GLY A 204 19.71 14.97 10.61
N SER A 205 19.67 15.52 9.42
CA SER A 205 20.04 16.91 9.17
C SER A 205 18.83 17.86 9.31
N MET A 206 19.11 19.11 9.59
CA MET A 206 18.10 20.16 9.59
C MET A 206 17.64 20.44 8.17
N ALA A 207 16.47 19.90 7.82
CA ALA A 207 15.81 20.19 6.56
C ALA A 207 15.21 21.61 6.57
N THR A 208 14.92 22.16 5.40
CA THR A 208 14.47 23.53 5.21
C THR A 208 13.33 23.97 6.14
N LYS A 209 12.22 23.20 6.18
CA LYS A 209 11.07 23.53 7.04
C LYS A 209 11.38 23.35 8.54
N ASN A 210 12.18 22.35 8.89
CA ASN A 210 12.58 22.11 10.28
C ASN A 210 13.53 23.21 10.79
N SER A 211 14.44 23.69 9.96
CA SER A 211 15.34 24.81 10.29
C SER A 211 14.54 26.04 10.66
N ILE A 212 13.51 26.39 9.89
CA ILE A 212 12.63 27.53 10.19
C ILE A 212 11.89 27.32 11.52
N LYS A 213 11.29 26.15 11.73
CA LYS A 213 10.51 25.88 12.95
C LYS A 213 11.39 25.87 14.22
N ASP A 214 12.55 25.26 14.15
CA ASP A 214 13.43 25.16 15.33
C ASP A 214 14.02 26.53 15.69
N VAL A 215 14.45 27.32 14.71
CA VAL A 215 14.95 28.68 14.94
C VAL A 215 13.82 29.62 15.39
N ALA A 216 12.64 29.52 14.79
CA ALA A 216 11.47 30.32 15.18
C ALA A 216 11.10 30.09 16.66
N ARG A 217 11.20 28.85 17.13
CA ARG A 217 10.96 28.52 18.53
C ARG A 217 11.96 29.20 19.47
N VAL A 218 13.24 29.25 19.10
CA VAL A 218 14.30 29.91 19.88
C VAL A 218 14.14 31.42 19.84
N GLU A 219 13.83 31.99 18.68
CA GLU A 219 13.58 33.43 18.50
C GLU A 219 12.23 33.87 19.08
N LYS A 220 11.43 32.93 19.60
CA LYS A 220 10.08 33.20 20.14
C LYS A 220 9.10 33.79 19.11
N LEU A 221 9.28 33.46 17.84
CA LEU A 221 8.30 33.76 16.81
C LEU A 221 7.02 32.94 17.07
N PRO A 222 5.83 33.54 17.00
CA PRO A 222 4.58 32.80 17.20
C PRO A 222 4.46 31.60 16.26
N LEU A 223 3.94 30.49 16.79
CA LEU A 223 3.87 29.21 16.08
C LEU A 223 3.04 29.30 14.79
N ASP A 224 1.98 30.08 14.79
CA ASP A 224 1.12 30.33 13.63
C ASP A 224 1.91 31.00 12.49
N LYS A 225 2.76 31.98 12.80
CA LYS A 225 3.64 32.62 11.83
C LYS A 225 4.70 31.66 11.27
N ALA A 226 5.34 30.85 12.13
CA ALA A 226 6.30 29.85 11.70
C ALA A 226 5.64 28.80 10.80
N ASN A 227 4.45 28.35 11.14
CA ASN A 227 3.68 27.43 10.33
C ASN A 227 3.26 28.03 8.99
N ALA A 228 2.88 29.31 8.97
CA ALA A 228 2.53 30.00 7.74
C ALA A 228 3.72 30.09 6.77
N LEU A 229 4.91 30.42 7.27
CA LEU A 229 6.15 30.43 6.48
C LEU A 229 6.48 29.05 5.90
N CYS A 230 6.35 28.00 6.70
CA CYS A 230 6.59 26.64 6.23
C CYS A 230 5.55 26.16 5.20
N LYS A 231 4.28 26.54 5.36
CA LYS A 231 3.21 26.24 4.40
C LYS A 231 3.40 26.96 3.06
N ALA A 232 3.96 28.14 3.05
CA ALA A 232 4.21 28.91 1.84
C ALA A 232 5.27 28.25 0.94
N ILE A 233 6.14 27.40 1.48
CA ILE A 233 7.16 26.69 0.73
C ILE A 233 6.50 25.54 -0.05
N PRO A 234 6.58 25.50 -1.39
CA PRO A 234 6.05 24.40 -2.18
C PRO A 234 6.85 23.11 -1.92
N ASP A 235 6.22 21.95 -2.09
CA ASP A 235 6.89 20.68 -1.88
C ASP A 235 7.99 20.41 -2.92
N ARG A 236 7.87 20.98 -4.11
CA ARG A 236 8.91 20.98 -5.15
C ARG A 236 9.10 22.41 -5.67
N LEU A 237 10.35 22.80 -5.80
CA LEU A 237 10.70 24.10 -6.38
C LEU A 237 10.60 24.04 -7.90
N PRO A 238 10.26 25.19 -8.57
CA PRO A 238 10.28 25.30 -10.01
C PRO A 238 11.65 24.99 -10.61
N ASP A 239 11.67 24.66 -11.91
CA ASP A 239 12.89 24.44 -12.73
C ASP A 239 13.82 23.34 -12.20
N GLY A 240 13.28 22.38 -11.40
CA GLY A 240 14.06 21.30 -10.82
C GLY A 240 15.10 21.75 -9.78
N ALA A 241 14.96 22.97 -9.25
CA ALA A 241 15.86 23.51 -8.24
C ALA A 241 15.87 22.65 -6.97
N LYS A 242 17.05 22.40 -6.42
CA LYS A 242 17.21 21.68 -5.18
C LYS A 242 16.49 22.40 -4.03
N MET A 243 15.71 21.63 -3.24
CA MET A 243 15.07 22.19 -2.05
C MET A 243 16.13 22.56 -1.01
N ASN A 244 16.32 23.83 -0.81
CA ASN A 244 17.04 24.44 0.30
C ASN A 244 16.49 25.83 0.56
N LEU A 245 16.83 26.40 1.69
CA LEU A 245 16.26 27.68 2.12
C LEU A 245 16.64 28.82 1.16
N THR A 246 17.86 28.84 0.68
CA THR A 246 18.32 29.83 -0.29
C THR A 246 17.50 29.82 -1.58
N ASN A 247 17.25 28.63 -2.13
CA ASN A 247 16.40 28.50 -3.31
C ASN A 247 14.93 28.74 -2.99
N ALA A 248 14.44 28.27 -1.84
CA ALA A 248 13.06 28.47 -1.42
C ALA A 248 12.71 29.96 -1.31
N ILE A 249 13.61 30.79 -0.80
CA ILE A 249 13.45 32.24 -0.69
C ILE A 249 13.26 32.88 -2.07
N LYS A 250 13.96 32.41 -3.10
CA LYS A 250 13.82 32.95 -4.48
C LYS A 250 12.41 32.77 -5.04
N TYR A 251 11.74 31.65 -4.68
CA TYR A 251 10.45 31.28 -5.25
C TYR A 251 9.26 31.53 -4.30
N THR A 252 9.52 31.94 -3.05
CA THR A 252 8.48 32.13 -2.02
C THR A 252 8.50 33.58 -1.53
N PRO A 253 7.55 34.41 -1.96
CA PRO A 253 7.50 35.83 -1.57
C PRO A 253 7.42 36.05 -0.05
N GLU A 254 6.68 35.21 0.66
CA GLU A 254 6.49 35.27 2.12
C GLU A 254 7.82 35.09 2.87
N LEU A 255 8.71 34.25 2.37
CA LEU A 255 10.05 34.09 2.95
C LEU A 255 10.94 35.30 2.69
N ARG A 256 10.84 35.93 1.51
CA ARG A 256 11.56 37.14 1.22
C ARG A 256 11.10 38.29 2.10
N GLU A 257 9.80 38.43 2.31
CA GLU A 257 9.24 39.42 3.22
C GLU A 257 9.72 39.19 4.65
N ALA A 258 9.73 37.95 5.11
CA ALA A 258 10.22 37.61 6.44
C ALA A 258 11.74 37.88 6.61
N GLU A 259 12.54 37.62 5.58
CA GLU A 259 13.99 37.91 5.59
C GLU A 259 14.32 39.40 5.83
N PHE A 260 13.51 40.27 5.30
CA PHE A 260 13.67 41.75 5.41
C PHE A 260 12.64 42.39 6.36
N SER A 261 11.98 41.60 7.19
CA SER A 261 10.99 42.07 8.16
C SER A 261 11.63 43.00 9.21
N ASN A 262 10.90 44.02 9.61
CA ASN A 262 11.29 44.89 10.73
C ASN A 262 11.15 44.19 12.11
N ASP A 263 10.41 43.08 12.19
CA ASP A 263 10.35 42.24 13.39
C ASP A 263 11.64 41.41 13.46
N PRO A 264 12.52 41.67 14.46
CA PRO A 264 13.77 40.90 14.59
C PRO A 264 13.55 39.38 14.72
N ARG A 265 12.40 38.95 15.25
CA ARG A 265 12.06 37.55 15.40
C ARG A 265 11.90 36.85 14.05
N GLU A 266 11.26 37.50 13.09
CA GLU A 266 11.10 36.98 11.73
C GLU A 266 12.43 37.01 10.96
N SER A 267 13.09 38.16 10.92
CA SER A 267 14.34 38.32 10.15
C SER A 267 15.47 37.43 10.69
N ASN A 268 15.61 37.29 12.00
CA ASN A 268 16.57 36.39 12.63
C ASN A 268 16.20 34.93 12.38
N THR A 269 14.92 34.57 12.36
CA THR A 269 14.49 33.21 12.03
C THR A 269 15.01 32.78 10.66
N ILE A 270 14.84 33.59 9.64
CA ILE A 270 15.35 33.28 8.29
C ILE A 270 16.87 33.28 8.26
N LYS A 271 17.52 34.26 8.87
CA LYS A 271 18.98 34.36 8.92
C LYS A 271 19.64 33.15 9.53
N TYR A 272 19.23 32.78 10.74
CA TYR A 272 19.83 31.66 11.47
C TYR A 272 19.39 30.29 10.92
N ALA A 273 18.18 30.19 10.37
CA ALA A 273 17.75 28.99 9.66
C ALA A 273 18.64 28.68 8.45
N LYS A 274 19.02 29.71 7.67
CA LYS A 274 20.00 29.54 6.57
C LYS A 274 21.35 29.00 7.06
N MET A 275 21.82 29.45 8.21
CA MET A 275 23.12 29.02 8.77
C MET A 275 23.07 27.59 9.29
N LEU A 276 21.94 27.16 9.82
CA LEU A 276 21.77 25.85 10.48
C LEU A 276 21.27 24.78 9.51
N GLU A 277 20.67 25.16 8.39
CA GLU A 277 20.17 24.19 7.39
C GLU A 277 21.30 23.24 6.93
N GLY A 278 21.02 21.95 6.90
CA GLY A 278 21.98 20.91 6.51
C GLY A 278 22.92 20.44 7.63
N THR A 279 22.97 21.14 8.77
CA THR A 279 23.72 20.64 9.92
C THR A 279 23.00 19.49 10.61
N ILE A 280 23.73 18.67 11.37
CA ILE A 280 23.15 17.54 12.08
C ILE A 280 22.26 18.05 13.23
N ARG A 281 21.02 17.60 13.23
CA ARG A 281 20.04 17.90 14.27
C ARG A 281 19.94 16.84 15.35
N GLY A 282 20.11 15.59 14.96
CA GLY A 282 20.01 14.48 15.88
C GLY A 282 20.39 13.16 15.24
N THR A 283 20.33 12.12 16.02
CA THR A 283 20.63 10.75 15.61
C THR A 283 19.37 9.88 15.62
N GLY A 284 19.36 8.86 14.81
CA GLY A 284 18.32 7.84 14.75
C GLY A 284 18.93 6.48 14.46
N ILE A 285 18.06 5.47 14.38
CA ILE A 285 18.44 4.12 14.00
C ILE A 285 18.06 3.93 12.52
N HIS A 286 18.97 3.32 11.75
CA HIS A 286 18.70 2.97 10.35
C HIS A 286 17.50 2.03 10.25
N ALA A 287 16.63 2.30 9.29
CA ALA A 287 15.35 1.60 9.17
C ALA A 287 15.48 0.09 8.91
N CYS A 288 16.54 -0.35 8.24
CA CYS A 288 16.69 -1.74 7.80
C CYS A 288 18.07 -2.34 8.06
N GLY A 289 19.14 -1.54 8.03
CA GLY A 289 20.52 -2.02 8.14
C GLY A 289 20.89 -2.51 9.54
N PHE A 290 21.48 -3.70 9.58
CA PHE A 290 21.91 -4.36 10.81
C PHE A 290 23.25 -5.03 10.60
N ILE A 291 24.14 -4.96 11.59
CA ILE A 291 25.47 -5.56 11.52
C ILE A 291 25.52 -6.82 12.35
N ILE A 292 26.07 -7.89 11.76
CA ILE A 292 26.45 -9.12 12.46
C ILE A 292 27.95 -9.29 12.25
N CYS A 293 28.71 -9.32 13.35
CA CYS A 293 30.17 -9.42 13.33
C CYS A 293 30.62 -10.73 14.00
N ARG A 294 31.80 -11.21 13.63
CA ARG A 294 32.43 -12.38 14.28
C ARG A 294 32.92 -12.09 15.67
N ASP A 295 33.35 -10.84 15.91
CA ASP A 295 33.93 -10.35 17.17
C ASP A 295 33.03 -9.24 17.75
N PRO A 296 33.23 -8.80 18.99
CA PRO A 296 32.53 -7.63 19.50
C PRO A 296 32.70 -6.43 18.57
N ILE A 297 31.58 -5.81 18.20
CA ILE A 297 31.55 -4.71 17.21
C ILE A 297 32.44 -3.54 17.66
N SER A 298 32.53 -3.32 18.98
CA SER A 298 33.38 -2.28 19.56
C SER A 298 34.86 -2.42 19.23
N ASN A 299 35.33 -3.59 18.78
CA ASN A 299 36.70 -3.77 18.30
C ASN A 299 36.94 -3.09 16.93
N TRP A 300 35.87 -2.82 16.18
CA TRP A 300 35.95 -2.33 14.81
C TRP A 300 35.43 -0.90 14.62
N VAL A 301 34.39 -0.54 15.35
CA VAL A 301 33.75 0.78 15.25
C VAL A 301 33.28 1.26 16.62
N PRO A 302 33.18 2.57 16.86
CA PRO A 302 32.58 3.10 18.07
C PRO A 302 31.09 2.70 18.14
N VAL A 303 30.61 2.35 19.32
CA VAL A 303 29.24 1.91 19.58
C VAL A 303 28.65 2.74 20.71
N SER A 304 27.37 3.05 20.61
CA SER A 304 26.56 3.65 21.67
C SER A 304 25.30 2.84 21.89
N THR A 305 24.49 3.22 22.85
CA THR A 305 23.18 2.63 23.12
C THR A 305 22.06 3.60 22.77
N ALA A 306 20.95 3.07 22.27
CA ALA A 306 19.72 3.78 22.05
C ALA A 306 18.54 2.93 22.54
N ASP A 307 17.36 3.56 22.64
CA ASP A 307 16.15 2.81 22.93
C ASP A 307 15.85 1.85 21.78
N ASP A 308 15.52 0.60 22.12
CA ASP A 308 15.16 -0.41 21.13
C ASP A 308 13.81 -0.02 20.49
N PRO A 309 13.75 0.12 19.16
CA PRO A 309 12.52 0.54 18.49
C PRO A 309 11.40 -0.50 18.53
N ASP A 310 11.74 -1.77 18.74
CA ASP A 310 10.80 -2.89 18.70
C ASP A 310 10.42 -3.40 20.11
N PHE A 311 11.24 -3.14 21.13
CA PHE A 311 11.04 -3.60 22.50
C PHE A 311 11.10 -2.44 23.50
N PRO A 312 9.97 -1.82 23.81
CA PRO A 312 9.92 -0.68 24.73
C PRO A 312 10.57 -0.97 26.08
N GLY A 313 11.37 -0.04 26.55
CA GLY A 313 12.08 -0.15 27.82
C GLY A 313 13.44 -0.87 27.76
N LEU A 314 13.81 -1.43 26.62
CA LEU A 314 15.12 -2.03 26.41
C LEU A 314 16.05 -1.09 25.63
N LYS A 315 17.35 -1.27 25.83
CA LYS A 315 18.40 -0.59 25.07
C LYS A 315 19.03 -1.54 24.08
N THR A 316 19.45 -1.00 22.94
CA THR A 316 20.15 -1.75 21.89
C THR A 316 21.45 -1.04 21.51
N ALA A 317 22.42 -1.79 21.01
CA ALA A 317 23.68 -1.26 20.49
C ALA A 317 23.46 -0.61 19.11
N VAL A 318 24.10 0.54 18.91
CA VAL A 318 24.05 1.29 17.65
C VAL A 318 25.47 1.73 17.27
N THR A 319 25.88 1.44 16.04
CA THR A 319 27.18 1.92 15.54
C THR A 319 27.21 3.44 15.45
N GLN A 320 28.38 4.07 15.58
CA GLN A 320 28.54 5.52 15.45
C GLN A 320 29.01 5.95 14.06
N TYR A 321 29.31 4.98 13.18
CA TYR A 321 29.45 5.20 11.75
C TYR A 321 28.14 4.85 11.04
N ASP A 322 27.72 5.71 10.11
CA ASP A 322 26.48 5.55 9.37
C ASP A 322 26.60 4.54 8.21
N GLY A 323 25.49 4.27 7.52
CA GLY A 323 25.44 3.32 6.43
C GLY A 323 26.33 3.66 5.22
N HIS A 324 26.75 4.92 5.07
CA HIS A 324 27.64 5.32 3.97
C HIS A 324 29.10 4.96 4.26
N VAL A 325 29.49 4.93 5.53
CA VAL A 325 30.86 4.74 5.98
C VAL A 325 31.12 3.32 6.48
N ILE A 326 30.10 2.68 7.05
CA ILE A 326 30.25 1.42 7.77
C ILE A 326 30.91 0.31 6.93
N GLU A 327 30.57 0.21 5.66
CA GLU A 327 31.13 -0.80 4.75
C GLU A 327 32.63 -0.62 4.49
N THR A 328 33.14 0.59 4.60
CA THR A 328 34.58 0.86 4.43
C THR A 328 35.41 0.29 5.58
N THR A 329 34.81 -0.02 6.71
CA THR A 329 35.47 -0.67 7.87
C THR A 329 35.63 -2.19 7.66
N GLY A 330 35.00 -2.76 6.66
CA GLY A 330 34.94 -4.20 6.40
C GLY A 330 33.74 -4.90 7.05
N LEU A 331 32.95 -4.23 7.85
CA LEU A 331 31.73 -4.79 8.42
C LEU A 331 30.66 -4.98 7.34
N ILE A 332 29.90 -6.04 7.46
CA ILE A 332 28.85 -6.41 6.50
C ILE A 332 27.51 -5.93 7.04
N LYS A 333 26.86 -5.09 6.21
CA LYS A 333 25.49 -4.64 6.46
C LYS A 333 24.51 -5.68 5.92
N MET A 334 23.58 -6.13 6.73
CA MET A 334 22.46 -6.95 6.33
C MET A 334 21.17 -6.15 6.44
N ASP A 335 20.35 -6.16 5.41
CA ASP A 335 19.12 -5.38 5.35
C ASP A 335 17.90 -6.23 5.73
N PHE A 336 17.31 -5.91 6.87
CA PHE A 336 16.05 -6.47 7.37
C PHE A 336 14.93 -5.47 7.13
N LEU A 337 14.19 -5.70 6.06
CA LEU A 337 13.16 -4.76 5.62
C LEU A 337 11.79 -5.15 6.16
N GLY A 338 11.06 -4.18 6.68
CA GLY A 338 9.65 -4.37 7.04
C GLY A 338 8.76 -4.07 5.84
N LEU A 339 7.96 -5.03 5.41
CA LEU A 339 7.00 -4.87 4.33
C LEU A 339 5.57 -5.04 4.87
N LYS A 340 4.82 -3.95 4.90
CA LYS A 340 3.44 -3.92 5.41
C LYS A 340 2.51 -4.87 4.67
N THR A 341 2.72 -5.08 3.38
CA THR A 341 1.92 -6.01 2.57
C THR A 341 1.97 -7.44 3.12
N LEU A 342 3.10 -7.86 3.65
CA LEU A 342 3.21 -9.19 4.28
C LEU A 342 2.35 -9.30 5.54
N SER A 343 2.31 -8.25 6.36
CA SER A 343 1.41 -8.20 7.52
C SER A 343 -0.06 -8.15 7.11
N GLU A 344 -0.39 -7.44 6.06
CA GLU A 344 -1.74 -7.39 5.50
C GLU A 344 -2.20 -8.76 5.01
N MET A 345 -1.35 -9.49 4.30
CA MET A 345 -1.64 -10.86 3.84
C MET A 345 -1.77 -11.83 5.02
N LYS A 346 -0.93 -11.70 6.02
CA LYS A 346 -0.99 -12.52 7.24
C LYS A 346 -2.32 -12.29 7.99
N GLU A 347 -2.72 -11.03 8.15
CA GLU A 347 -4.01 -10.66 8.74
C GLU A 347 -5.18 -11.19 7.91
N ALA A 348 -5.12 -11.09 6.59
CA ALA A 348 -6.13 -11.64 5.69
C ALA A 348 -6.28 -13.16 5.84
N CYS A 349 -5.19 -13.89 5.89
CA CYS A 349 -5.22 -15.34 6.12
C CYS A 349 -5.85 -15.71 7.47
N LYS A 350 -5.57 -14.92 8.51
CA LYS A 350 -6.19 -15.08 9.83
C LYS A 350 -7.70 -14.84 9.80
N VAL A 351 -8.16 -13.77 9.16
CA VAL A 351 -9.59 -13.47 9.01
C VAL A 351 -10.28 -14.54 8.20
N ILE A 352 -9.69 -15.00 7.11
CA ILE A 352 -10.23 -16.09 6.27
C ILE A 352 -10.43 -17.36 7.09
N LYS A 353 -9.45 -17.75 7.89
CA LYS A 353 -9.56 -18.91 8.76
C LYS A 353 -10.70 -18.77 9.79
N GLN A 354 -10.85 -17.58 10.36
CA GLN A 354 -11.91 -17.32 11.36
C GLN A 354 -13.31 -17.35 10.75
N THR A 355 -13.47 -16.86 9.53
CA THR A 355 -14.80 -16.72 8.88
C THR A 355 -15.19 -17.94 8.06
N THR A 356 -14.26 -18.54 7.33
CA THR A 356 -14.54 -19.65 6.41
C THR A 356 -14.00 -20.99 6.88
N GLY A 357 -13.07 -21.01 7.82
CA GLY A 357 -12.34 -22.19 8.24
C GLY A 357 -11.21 -22.63 7.28
N ASP A 358 -11.05 -21.94 6.15
CA ASP A 358 -10.02 -22.27 5.16
C ASP A 358 -8.65 -21.83 5.65
N VAL A 359 -7.65 -22.70 5.44
CA VAL A 359 -6.24 -22.40 5.69
C VAL A 359 -5.56 -22.19 4.33
N VAL A 360 -5.20 -20.94 4.05
CA VAL A 360 -4.55 -20.55 2.80
C VAL A 360 -3.04 -20.57 2.98
N ASP A 361 -2.36 -21.42 2.22
CA ASP A 361 -0.90 -21.41 2.08
C ASP A 361 -0.53 -20.63 0.81
N LEU A 362 -0.09 -19.38 0.99
CA LEU A 362 0.24 -18.48 -0.11
C LEU A 362 1.44 -18.95 -0.95
N ASP A 363 2.30 -19.80 -0.41
CA ASP A 363 3.44 -20.34 -1.15
C ASP A 363 3.02 -21.42 -2.16
N THR A 364 1.85 -22.04 -1.99
CA THR A 364 1.36 -23.15 -2.83
C THR A 364 0.17 -22.79 -3.71
N ILE A 365 -0.25 -21.54 -3.75
CA ILE A 365 -1.35 -21.09 -4.63
C ILE A 365 -0.98 -21.29 -6.10
N PRO A 366 -1.95 -21.67 -6.98
CA PRO A 366 -1.67 -21.87 -8.39
C PRO A 366 -1.39 -20.54 -9.09
N ILE A 367 -0.35 -20.54 -9.94
CA ILE A 367 0.09 -19.36 -10.70
C ILE A 367 -0.85 -19.05 -11.90
N ASP A 368 -1.72 -19.96 -12.23
CA ASP A 368 -2.65 -19.91 -13.36
C ASP A 368 -4.12 -19.77 -12.94
N ASP A 369 -4.36 -19.23 -11.75
CA ASP A 369 -5.70 -19.08 -11.21
C ASP A 369 -6.53 -18.07 -12.02
N GLU A 370 -7.62 -18.53 -12.61
CA GLU A 370 -8.46 -17.73 -13.51
C GLU A 370 -9.12 -16.55 -12.81
N LEU A 371 -9.64 -16.72 -11.60
CA LEU A 371 -10.27 -15.62 -10.85
C LEU A 371 -9.30 -14.49 -10.57
N THR A 372 -8.05 -14.80 -10.27
CA THR A 372 -7.01 -13.80 -10.04
C THR A 372 -6.73 -12.98 -11.29
N TYR A 373 -6.58 -13.62 -12.46
CA TYR A 373 -6.39 -12.88 -13.72
C TYR A 373 -7.61 -12.07 -14.14
N GLN A 374 -8.81 -12.56 -13.90
CA GLN A 374 -10.05 -11.80 -14.12
C GLN A 374 -10.07 -10.52 -13.28
N LEU A 375 -9.61 -10.56 -12.04
CA LEU A 375 -9.46 -9.37 -11.20
C LEU A 375 -8.54 -8.33 -11.83
N TYR A 376 -7.37 -8.76 -12.32
CA TYR A 376 -6.43 -7.89 -13.06
C TYR A 376 -7.05 -7.33 -14.34
N GLN A 377 -7.76 -8.16 -15.10
CA GLN A 377 -8.41 -7.76 -16.37
C GLN A 377 -9.49 -6.70 -16.15
N ARG A 378 -10.20 -6.73 -15.02
CA ARG A 378 -11.17 -5.69 -14.65
C ARG A 378 -10.51 -4.42 -14.11
N GLY A 379 -9.22 -4.47 -13.76
CA GLY A 379 -8.53 -3.38 -13.09
C GLY A 379 -8.99 -3.12 -11.66
N GLN A 380 -9.66 -4.07 -11.02
CA GLN A 380 -10.08 -3.99 -9.60
C GLN A 380 -8.92 -4.32 -8.65
N THR A 381 -7.85 -3.56 -8.76
CA THR A 381 -6.57 -3.85 -8.10
C THR A 381 -6.25 -2.92 -6.94
N ILE A 382 -7.21 -2.13 -6.48
CA ILE A 382 -7.05 -1.32 -5.25
C ILE A 382 -6.82 -2.27 -4.07
N GLY A 383 -5.81 -1.98 -3.28
CA GLY A 383 -5.37 -2.82 -2.17
C GLY A 383 -4.43 -3.96 -2.56
N THR A 384 -4.17 -4.20 -3.84
CA THR A 384 -3.15 -5.15 -4.29
C THR A 384 -1.78 -4.49 -4.32
N PHE A 385 -0.75 -5.29 -4.09
CA PHE A 385 0.62 -4.79 -4.08
C PHE A 385 1.08 -4.38 -5.48
N GLN A 386 1.63 -3.19 -5.64
CA GLN A 386 2.24 -2.63 -6.86
C GLN A 386 1.29 -2.34 -8.04
N PHE A 387 0.04 -2.78 -8.03
CA PHE A 387 -0.90 -2.63 -9.16
C PHE A 387 -2.09 -1.72 -8.84
N GLU A 388 -1.98 -0.92 -7.81
CA GLU A 388 -3.09 -0.19 -7.19
C GLU A 388 -3.35 1.19 -7.82
N SER A 389 -2.38 1.81 -8.47
CA SER A 389 -2.52 3.16 -9.00
C SER A 389 -3.55 3.26 -10.14
N PRO A 390 -4.26 4.39 -10.29
CA PRO A 390 -5.25 4.57 -11.35
C PRO A 390 -4.68 4.37 -12.76
N GLY A 391 -3.45 4.83 -13.00
CA GLY A 391 -2.77 4.62 -14.28
C GLY A 391 -2.48 3.14 -14.56
N MET A 392 -2.04 2.40 -13.55
CA MET A 392 -1.84 0.96 -13.67
C MET A 392 -3.16 0.23 -13.93
N GLN A 393 -4.22 0.58 -13.22
CA GLN A 393 -5.56 -0.01 -13.43
C GLN A 393 -6.05 0.19 -14.86
N LYS A 394 -5.85 1.38 -15.42
CA LYS A 394 -6.20 1.68 -16.83
C LYS A 394 -5.45 0.76 -17.80
N TYR A 395 -4.14 0.62 -17.64
CA TYR A 395 -3.34 -0.25 -18.48
C TYR A 395 -3.71 -1.74 -18.33
N LEU A 396 -4.04 -2.18 -17.12
CA LEU A 396 -4.48 -3.56 -16.87
C LEU A 396 -5.80 -3.89 -17.60
N ARG A 397 -6.73 -2.95 -17.64
CA ARG A 397 -8.00 -3.12 -18.38
C ARG A 397 -7.78 -3.24 -19.90
N GLU A 398 -6.81 -2.52 -20.42
CA GLU A 398 -6.42 -2.58 -21.84
C GLU A 398 -5.61 -3.84 -22.16
N LEU A 399 -4.67 -4.20 -21.30
CA LEU A 399 -3.78 -5.37 -21.46
C LEU A 399 -4.54 -6.68 -21.31
N LYS A 400 -5.43 -6.79 -20.33
CA LYS A 400 -6.12 -8.01 -19.93
C LYS A 400 -5.14 -9.17 -19.69
N PRO A 401 -4.33 -9.11 -18.62
CA PRO A 401 -3.33 -10.14 -18.32
C PRO A 401 -3.92 -11.54 -18.26
N THR A 402 -3.23 -12.50 -18.83
CA THR A 402 -3.64 -13.91 -18.88
C THR A 402 -2.60 -14.86 -18.29
N VAL A 403 -1.35 -14.40 -18.19
CA VAL A 403 -0.23 -15.17 -17.68
C VAL A 403 0.61 -14.33 -16.71
N PHE A 404 1.36 -14.99 -15.84
CA PHE A 404 2.19 -14.32 -14.84
C PHE A 404 3.27 -13.43 -15.47
N GLU A 405 3.82 -13.82 -16.61
CA GLU A 405 4.80 -13.05 -17.37
C GLU A 405 4.29 -11.66 -17.78
N ASP A 406 2.99 -11.53 -18.03
CA ASP A 406 2.35 -10.23 -18.31
C ASP A 406 2.44 -9.29 -17.10
N LEU A 407 2.25 -9.82 -15.91
CA LEU A 407 2.35 -9.05 -14.66
C LEU A 407 3.79 -8.62 -14.37
N ILE A 408 4.76 -9.50 -14.61
CA ILE A 408 6.18 -9.19 -14.46
C ILE A 408 6.57 -8.05 -15.39
N ALA A 409 6.15 -8.11 -16.65
CA ALA A 409 6.43 -7.09 -17.64
C ALA A 409 5.79 -5.73 -17.30
N MET A 410 4.54 -5.72 -16.86
CA MET A 410 3.85 -4.50 -16.45
C MET A 410 4.50 -3.86 -15.22
N ASN A 411 4.92 -4.66 -14.25
CA ASN A 411 5.65 -4.16 -13.09
C ASN A 411 6.99 -3.51 -13.48
N ALA A 412 7.65 -4.05 -14.47
CA ALA A 412 8.91 -3.50 -15.01
C ALA A 412 8.70 -2.23 -15.88
N LEU A 413 7.64 -2.19 -16.67
CA LEU A 413 7.37 -1.10 -17.62
C LEU A 413 6.71 0.13 -17.00
N TYR A 414 5.89 -0.05 -15.95
CA TYR A 414 5.11 1.04 -15.35
C TYR A 414 6.00 1.93 -14.47
N ARG A 415 6.78 2.81 -15.10
CA ARG A 415 7.63 3.82 -14.47
C ARG A 415 8.05 4.86 -15.51
N PRO A 416 8.43 6.08 -15.12
CA PRO A 416 8.85 7.11 -16.07
C PRO A 416 9.96 6.62 -17.00
N GLY A 417 9.74 6.79 -18.29
CA GLY A 417 10.63 6.33 -19.36
C GLY A 417 10.07 5.08 -20.06
N PRO A 418 10.13 3.88 -19.46
CA PRO A 418 9.61 2.66 -20.08
C PRO A 418 8.11 2.64 -20.34
N MET A 419 7.34 3.47 -19.65
CA MET A 419 5.87 3.60 -19.87
C MET A 419 5.50 3.88 -21.32
N ASP A 420 6.36 4.52 -22.08
CA ASP A 420 6.12 4.82 -23.50
C ASP A 420 6.03 3.55 -24.36
N TYR A 421 6.55 2.42 -23.90
CA TYR A 421 6.47 1.12 -24.58
C TYR A 421 5.22 0.30 -24.23
N ILE A 422 4.46 0.69 -23.21
CA ILE A 422 3.26 -0.05 -22.78
C ILE A 422 2.21 -0.13 -23.89
N PRO A 423 1.89 0.92 -24.67
CA PRO A 423 0.96 0.80 -25.78
C PRO A 423 1.34 -0.25 -26.81
N ASP A 424 2.62 -0.34 -27.19
CA ASP A 424 3.11 -1.36 -28.12
C ASP A 424 3.02 -2.76 -27.52
N PHE A 425 3.36 -2.90 -26.25
CA PHE A 425 3.25 -4.16 -25.52
C PHE A 425 1.79 -4.68 -25.50
N ILE A 426 0.84 -3.81 -25.20
CA ILE A 426 -0.59 -4.12 -25.19
C ILE A 426 -1.09 -4.48 -26.59
N ALA A 427 -0.72 -3.69 -27.62
CA ALA A 427 -1.13 -3.92 -28.99
C ALA A 427 -0.61 -5.26 -29.52
N ARG A 428 0.63 -5.62 -29.22
CA ARG A 428 1.22 -6.92 -29.60
C ARG A 428 0.55 -8.09 -28.89
N LYS A 429 0.29 -7.99 -27.58
CA LYS A 429 -0.43 -9.03 -26.84
C LYS A 429 -1.84 -9.25 -27.40
N ASN A 430 -2.56 -8.20 -27.72
CA ASN A 430 -3.94 -8.26 -28.18
C ASN A 430 -4.10 -8.56 -29.68
N GLY A 431 -2.99 -8.79 -30.40
CA GLY A 431 -2.99 -9.10 -31.82
C GLY A 431 -3.25 -7.92 -32.74
N GLN A 432 -3.24 -6.69 -32.24
CA GLN A 432 -3.45 -5.46 -33.01
C GLN A 432 -2.17 -5.01 -33.73
N GLN A 433 -1.00 -5.44 -33.26
CA GLN A 433 0.30 -5.22 -33.87
C GLN A 433 1.02 -6.56 -34.02
N ALA A 434 1.74 -6.76 -35.14
CA ALA A 434 2.51 -7.98 -35.36
C ALA A 434 3.70 -8.08 -34.38
N ILE A 435 3.91 -9.27 -33.83
CA ILE A 435 5.09 -9.58 -33.01
C ILE A 435 6.24 -9.88 -33.96
N THR A 436 7.31 -9.12 -33.90
CA THR A 436 8.47 -9.24 -34.76
C THR A 436 9.76 -9.39 -33.96
N TYR A 437 10.69 -10.17 -34.51
CA TYR A 437 12.03 -10.38 -33.95
C TYR A 437 13.06 -10.00 -35.01
N ASP A 438 14.06 -9.22 -34.62
CA ASP A 438 15.13 -8.80 -35.59
C ASP A 438 15.91 -10.01 -36.15
N ILE A 439 16.11 -11.03 -35.31
CA ILE A 439 16.67 -12.32 -35.72
C ILE A 439 15.74 -13.41 -35.18
N PRO A 440 15.33 -14.41 -35.96
CA PRO A 440 14.33 -15.40 -35.51
C PRO A 440 14.68 -16.14 -34.22
N CYS A 441 15.96 -16.40 -33.95
CA CYS A 441 16.37 -17.06 -32.71
C CYS A 441 16.15 -16.24 -31.43
N MET A 442 15.94 -14.94 -31.55
CA MET A 442 15.63 -14.05 -30.41
C MET A 442 14.27 -14.36 -29.80
N GLU A 443 13.38 -15.04 -30.50
CA GLU A 443 12.07 -15.48 -29.99
C GLU A 443 12.21 -16.23 -28.68
N LYS A 444 13.23 -17.07 -28.52
CA LYS A 444 13.47 -17.85 -27.31
C LYS A 444 13.44 -17.01 -26.04
N TYR A 445 14.01 -15.80 -26.07
CA TYR A 445 14.12 -14.92 -24.89
C TYR A 445 13.18 -13.72 -24.92
N LEU A 446 12.59 -13.40 -26.06
CA LEU A 446 11.66 -12.27 -26.19
C LEU A 446 10.20 -12.66 -26.32
N LYS A 447 9.89 -13.95 -26.39
CA LYS A 447 8.52 -14.45 -26.56
C LYS A 447 7.57 -13.96 -25.46
N ASP A 448 7.98 -14.04 -24.20
CA ASP A 448 7.16 -13.66 -23.05
C ASP A 448 6.90 -12.15 -22.96
N THR A 449 7.66 -11.36 -23.65
CA THR A 449 7.51 -9.90 -23.76
C THR A 449 7.09 -9.43 -25.15
N TYR A 450 6.53 -10.36 -25.95
CA TYR A 450 5.99 -10.08 -27.28
C TYR A 450 6.97 -9.38 -28.25
N GLY A 451 8.25 -9.77 -28.15
CA GLY A 451 9.31 -9.23 -29.00
C GLY A 451 9.89 -7.90 -28.54
N ILE A 452 9.44 -7.35 -27.44
CA ILE A 452 9.96 -6.12 -26.84
C ILE A 452 11.02 -6.46 -25.80
N THR A 453 12.15 -5.79 -25.82
CA THR A 453 13.18 -5.91 -24.78
C THR A 453 12.73 -5.10 -23.55
N VAL A 454 12.55 -5.75 -22.41
CA VAL A 454 12.08 -5.15 -21.16
C VAL A 454 13.12 -5.28 -20.05
N TYR A 455 13.83 -6.41 -19.98
CA TYR A 455 14.67 -6.78 -18.84
C TYR A 455 16.16 -6.74 -19.17
N GLN A 456 16.97 -6.43 -18.18
CA GLN A 456 18.43 -6.53 -18.25
C GLN A 456 18.87 -7.95 -18.59
N GLU A 457 18.21 -8.96 -18.04
CA GLU A 457 18.47 -10.39 -18.27
C GLU A 457 18.28 -10.76 -19.75
N GLN A 458 17.34 -10.14 -20.44
CA GLN A 458 17.16 -10.35 -21.89
C GLN A 458 18.37 -9.88 -22.70
N VAL A 459 18.90 -8.70 -22.38
CA VAL A 459 20.13 -8.19 -23.02
C VAL A 459 21.31 -9.13 -22.75
N MET A 460 21.45 -9.59 -21.52
CA MET A 460 22.50 -10.53 -21.13
C MET A 460 22.39 -11.86 -21.89
N LEU A 461 21.21 -12.47 -21.89
CA LEU A 461 20.99 -13.74 -22.60
C LEU A 461 21.15 -13.62 -24.11
N LEU A 462 20.63 -12.55 -24.70
CA LEU A 462 20.77 -12.30 -26.14
C LEU A 462 22.23 -12.04 -26.57
N SER A 463 23.00 -11.34 -25.75
CA SER A 463 24.43 -11.15 -26.02
C SER A 463 25.23 -12.48 -26.03
N ARG A 464 24.83 -13.39 -25.14
CA ARG A 464 25.39 -14.76 -25.11
C ARG A 464 24.93 -15.61 -26.30
N GLN A 465 23.65 -15.53 -26.65
CA GLN A 465 23.07 -16.29 -27.76
C GLN A 465 23.61 -15.82 -29.13
N LEU A 466 23.61 -14.50 -29.35
CA LEU A 466 23.96 -13.94 -30.65
C LEU A 466 25.46 -13.86 -30.89
N ALA A 467 26.25 -13.52 -29.88
CA ALA A 467 27.65 -13.21 -29.98
C ALA A 467 28.58 -14.03 -29.08
N SER A 468 28.07 -15.13 -28.50
CA SER A 468 28.84 -16.03 -27.64
C SER A 468 29.56 -15.32 -26.47
N PHE A 469 28.98 -14.29 -25.92
CA PHE A 469 29.53 -13.63 -24.74
C PHE A 469 29.55 -14.60 -23.56
N THR A 470 30.58 -14.50 -22.73
CA THR A 470 30.65 -15.24 -21.49
C THR A 470 29.63 -14.66 -20.48
N ARG A 471 29.36 -15.39 -19.40
CA ARG A 471 28.49 -14.95 -18.31
C ARG A 471 28.96 -13.63 -17.72
N GLY A 472 30.27 -13.51 -17.42
CA GLY A 472 30.85 -12.28 -16.89
C GLY A 472 30.82 -11.12 -17.86
N GLU A 473 31.07 -11.37 -19.14
CA GLU A 473 31.03 -10.34 -20.20
C GLU A 473 29.60 -9.79 -20.39
N SER A 474 28.58 -10.63 -20.35
CA SER A 474 27.18 -10.20 -20.45
C SER A 474 26.76 -9.28 -19.28
N ASP A 475 27.21 -9.57 -18.07
CA ASP A 475 26.95 -8.68 -16.92
C ASP A 475 27.75 -7.37 -17.01
N ALA A 476 29.00 -7.44 -17.49
CA ALA A 476 29.80 -6.23 -17.74
C ALA A 476 29.12 -5.30 -18.77
N LEU A 477 28.59 -5.87 -19.86
CA LEU A 477 27.80 -5.13 -20.84
C LEU A 477 26.59 -4.46 -20.22
N ARG A 478 25.80 -5.19 -19.47
CA ARG A 478 24.62 -4.67 -18.75
C ARG A 478 24.98 -3.48 -17.85
N LYS A 479 26.05 -3.60 -17.05
CA LYS A 479 26.53 -2.53 -16.16
C LYS A 479 27.00 -1.29 -16.93
N ALA A 480 27.76 -1.49 -18.00
CA ALA A 480 28.30 -0.41 -18.83
C ALA A 480 27.15 0.38 -19.50
N MET A 481 26.17 -0.31 -20.04
CA MET A 481 24.99 0.30 -20.65
C MET A 481 24.15 1.04 -19.63
N GLY A 482 23.82 0.40 -18.50
CA GLY A 482 22.99 1.00 -17.45
C GLY A 482 23.60 2.25 -16.82
N LYS A 483 24.93 2.29 -16.65
CA LYS A 483 25.67 3.45 -16.13
C LYS A 483 26.11 4.43 -17.22
N LYS A 484 25.70 4.23 -18.47
CA LYS A 484 26.04 5.07 -19.63
C LYS A 484 27.55 5.28 -19.80
N LYS A 485 28.35 4.25 -19.51
CA LYS A 485 29.81 4.26 -19.70
C LYS A 485 30.14 4.00 -21.15
N LYS A 486 29.99 5.03 -21.98
CA LYS A 486 30.09 4.95 -23.42
C LYS A 486 31.41 4.34 -23.89
N ALA A 487 32.53 4.68 -23.27
CA ALA A 487 33.85 4.13 -23.63
C ALA A 487 33.92 2.59 -23.53
N ILE A 488 33.30 2.02 -22.49
CA ILE A 488 33.27 0.56 -22.29
C ILE A 488 32.32 -0.09 -23.30
N VAL A 489 31.14 0.52 -23.51
CA VAL A 489 30.15 0.04 -24.49
C VAL A 489 30.75 0.03 -25.90
N ASP A 490 31.40 1.11 -26.30
CA ASP A 490 32.05 1.22 -27.62
C ASP A 490 33.20 0.23 -27.78
N ALA A 491 33.91 -0.10 -26.70
CA ALA A 491 34.98 -1.10 -26.72
C ALA A 491 34.45 -2.54 -26.87
N MET A 492 33.21 -2.82 -26.41
CA MET A 492 32.57 -4.14 -26.49
C MET A 492 31.86 -4.38 -27.84
N LYS A 493 31.48 -3.32 -28.55
CA LYS A 493 30.72 -3.38 -29.81
C LYS A 493 31.42 -4.19 -30.89
N PRO A 494 32.74 -3.98 -31.19
CA PRO A 494 33.43 -4.75 -32.23
C PRO A 494 33.40 -6.25 -31.98
N LYS A 495 33.57 -6.69 -30.75
CA LYS A 495 33.49 -8.10 -30.34
C LYS A 495 32.10 -8.66 -30.59
N PHE A 496 31.04 -7.94 -30.22
CA PHE A 496 29.67 -8.34 -30.48
C PHE A 496 29.39 -8.54 -31.96
N ILE A 497 29.77 -7.58 -32.80
CA ILE A 497 29.54 -7.64 -34.24
C ILE A 497 30.35 -8.79 -34.86
N LYS A 498 31.63 -8.93 -34.51
CA LYS A 498 32.51 -9.97 -35.03
C LYS A 498 31.99 -11.37 -34.65
N GLN A 499 31.79 -11.62 -33.38
CA GLN A 499 31.35 -12.93 -32.92
C GLN A 499 29.92 -13.28 -33.37
N GLY A 500 29.05 -12.26 -33.46
CA GLY A 500 27.71 -12.43 -34.02
C GLY A 500 27.73 -12.81 -35.50
N GLN A 501 28.66 -12.23 -36.28
CA GLN A 501 28.85 -12.59 -37.67
C GLN A 501 29.42 -14.00 -37.81
N GLU A 502 30.34 -14.41 -36.94
CA GLU A 502 30.88 -15.78 -36.89
C GLU A 502 29.78 -16.81 -36.59
N ASN A 503 28.75 -16.41 -35.84
CA ASN A 503 27.57 -17.23 -35.56
C ASN A 503 26.52 -17.23 -36.68
N GLY A 504 26.79 -16.58 -37.80
CA GLY A 504 25.92 -16.59 -38.97
C GLY A 504 24.90 -15.46 -39.04
N HIS A 505 25.03 -14.41 -38.23
CA HIS A 505 24.10 -13.28 -38.21
C HIS A 505 24.59 -12.12 -39.12
N ASP A 506 23.63 -11.39 -39.69
CA ASP A 506 23.93 -10.21 -40.54
C ASP A 506 24.52 -9.09 -39.68
N PRO A 507 25.69 -8.57 -40.03
CA PRO A 507 26.28 -7.45 -39.29
C PRO A 507 25.43 -6.20 -39.20
N ALA A 508 24.65 -5.89 -40.23
CA ALA A 508 23.74 -4.72 -40.23
C ALA A 508 22.63 -4.87 -39.20
N VAL A 509 22.06 -6.07 -39.06
CA VAL A 509 21.05 -6.37 -38.05
C VAL A 509 21.64 -6.33 -36.63
N LEU A 510 22.86 -6.87 -36.47
CA LEU A 510 23.58 -6.84 -35.20
C LEU A 510 23.85 -5.40 -34.73
N GLU A 511 24.22 -4.53 -35.68
CA GLU A 511 24.46 -3.11 -35.42
C GLU A 511 23.17 -2.38 -35.00
N LYS A 512 22.05 -2.70 -35.63
CA LYS A 512 20.72 -2.20 -35.24
C LYS A 512 20.37 -2.65 -33.83
N ILE A 513 20.55 -3.92 -33.51
CA ILE A 513 20.27 -4.49 -32.18
C ILE A 513 21.09 -3.76 -31.10
N TRP A 514 22.40 -3.57 -31.37
CA TRP A 514 23.27 -2.88 -30.44
C TRP A 514 22.85 -1.42 -30.22
N GLY A 515 22.48 -0.72 -31.27
CA GLY A 515 21.96 0.65 -31.19
C GLY A 515 20.66 0.75 -30.41
N ASP A 516 19.76 -0.23 -30.58
CA ASP A 516 18.53 -0.32 -29.80
C ASP A 516 18.83 -0.58 -28.33
N TRP A 517 19.79 -1.42 -28.00
CA TRP A 517 20.22 -1.66 -26.63
C TRP A 517 20.83 -0.43 -25.98
N GLU A 518 21.64 0.35 -26.71
CA GLU A 518 22.19 1.61 -26.20
C GLU A 518 21.09 2.62 -25.80
N LYS A 519 20.03 2.73 -26.61
CA LYS A 519 18.89 3.58 -26.31
C LYS A 519 18.09 3.08 -25.13
N PHE A 520 17.91 1.79 -25.04
CA PHE A 520 17.02 1.12 -24.10
C PHE A 520 17.67 0.80 -22.75
N ALA A 521 18.97 0.67 -22.68
CA ALA A 521 19.71 0.15 -21.53
C ALA A 521 19.53 0.96 -20.23
N SER A 522 19.23 2.27 -20.35
CA SER A 522 18.90 3.10 -19.19
C SER A 522 17.51 2.81 -18.59
N TYR A 523 16.66 2.10 -19.34
CA TYR A 523 15.28 1.78 -19.00
C TYR A 523 15.05 0.31 -18.65
N ALA A 524 15.98 -0.58 -19.03
CA ALA A 524 15.88 -2.00 -18.72
C ALA A 524 15.82 -2.27 -17.21
N PHE A 525 14.94 -3.17 -16.82
CA PHE A 525 14.67 -3.49 -15.42
C PHE A 525 15.28 -4.84 -15.02
N ASN A 526 15.59 -4.98 -13.74
CA ASN A 526 15.98 -6.28 -13.16
C ASN A 526 14.77 -7.21 -13.12
N LYS A 527 14.76 -8.25 -13.94
CA LYS A 527 13.68 -9.23 -14.00
C LYS A 527 13.51 -9.98 -12.68
N SER A 528 14.59 -10.28 -11.97
CA SER A 528 14.54 -10.97 -10.69
C SER A 528 13.71 -10.20 -9.68
N HIS A 529 13.94 -8.89 -9.56
CA HIS A 529 13.16 -8.03 -8.68
C HIS A 529 11.69 -7.94 -9.11
N ALA A 530 11.44 -7.72 -10.41
CA ALA A 530 10.08 -7.67 -10.96
C ALA A 530 9.30 -8.97 -10.73
N THR A 531 9.95 -10.11 -10.86
CA THR A 531 9.35 -11.43 -10.63
C THR A 531 8.97 -11.63 -9.17
N CYS A 532 9.86 -11.29 -8.24
CA CYS A 532 9.57 -11.38 -6.80
C CYS A 532 8.38 -10.50 -6.41
N TYR A 533 8.38 -9.26 -6.83
CA TYR A 533 7.32 -8.31 -6.50
C TYR A 533 6.00 -8.61 -7.18
N SER A 534 6.05 -9.14 -8.40
CA SER A 534 4.84 -9.63 -9.08
C SER A 534 4.25 -10.86 -8.40
N TRP A 535 5.06 -11.70 -7.79
CA TRP A 535 4.57 -12.83 -6.99
C TRP A 535 3.83 -12.35 -5.73
N VAL A 536 4.37 -11.37 -5.01
CA VAL A 536 3.66 -10.75 -3.87
C VAL A 536 2.36 -10.09 -4.35
N ALA A 537 2.40 -9.39 -5.47
CA ALA A 537 1.22 -8.78 -6.08
C ALA A 537 0.15 -9.85 -6.42
N TYR A 538 0.57 -10.95 -7.03
CA TYR A 538 -0.31 -12.07 -7.36
C TYR A 538 -0.94 -12.69 -6.12
N GLN A 539 -0.18 -12.89 -5.05
CA GLN A 539 -0.68 -13.39 -3.78
C GLN A 539 -1.77 -12.47 -3.19
N THR A 540 -1.56 -11.16 -3.21
CA THR A 540 -2.55 -10.19 -2.75
C THR A 540 -3.80 -10.21 -3.61
N ALA A 541 -3.65 -10.29 -4.92
CA ALA A 541 -4.76 -10.38 -5.86
C ALA A 541 -5.55 -11.70 -5.72
N TYR A 542 -4.86 -12.81 -5.48
CA TYR A 542 -5.48 -14.11 -5.20
C TYR A 542 -6.39 -14.02 -3.97
N LEU A 543 -5.90 -13.47 -2.87
CA LEU A 543 -6.69 -13.28 -1.65
C LEU A 543 -7.91 -12.39 -1.90
N LYS A 544 -7.73 -11.30 -2.62
CA LYS A 544 -8.83 -10.38 -2.98
C LYS A 544 -9.86 -11.04 -3.89
N ALA A 545 -9.42 -11.85 -4.86
CA ALA A 545 -10.31 -12.52 -5.81
C ALA A 545 -11.14 -13.61 -5.15
N HIS A 546 -10.54 -14.43 -4.29
CA HIS A 546 -11.20 -15.55 -3.64
C HIS A 546 -11.91 -15.21 -2.34
N TYR A 547 -11.41 -14.22 -1.59
CA TYR A 547 -11.91 -13.81 -0.28
C TYR A 547 -12.00 -12.27 -0.18
N PRO A 548 -12.83 -11.65 -1.03
CA PRO A 548 -12.83 -10.19 -1.16
C PRO A 548 -13.19 -9.46 0.13
N ALA A 549 -14.21 -9.91 0.86
CA ALA A 549 -14.64 -9.27 2.11
C ALA A 549 -13.58 -9.40 3.20
N GLU A 550 -13.04 -10.59 3.39
CA GLU A 550 -11.99 -10.87 4.39
C GLU A 550 -10.70 -10.11 4.09
N TYR A 551 -10.31 -10.07 2.82
CA TYR A 551 -9.11 -9.34 2.40
C TYR A 551 -9.25 -7.83 2.63
N MET A 552 -10.38 -7.25 2.24
CA MET A 552 -10.65 -5.82 2.44
C MET A 552 -10.76 -5.46 3.92
N ALA A 553 -11.37 -6.31 4.75
CA ALA A 553 -11.42 -6.12 6.20
C ALA A 553 -10.02 -6.14 6.83
N ALA A 554 -9.15 -7.02 6.39
CA ALA A 554 -7.77 -7.09 6.84
C ALA A 554 -6.96 -5.82 6.47
N LEU A 555 -7.14 -5.31 5.25
CA LEU A 555 -6.53 -4.04 4.84
C LEU A 555 -7.01 -2.87 5.68
N MET A 556 -8.30 -2.77 5.93
CA MET A 556 -8.87 -1.72 6.77
C MET A 556 -8.33 -1.79 8.19
N THR A 557 -8.18 -2.97 8.74
CA THR A 557 -7.57 -3.20 10.06
C THR A 557 -6.14 -2.67 10.12
N ARG A 558 -5.35 -2.93 9.10
CA ARG A 558 -3.94 -2.52 9.05
C ARG A 558 -3.73 -1.05 8.70
N ARG A 559 -4.70 -0.41 8.03
CA ARG A 559 -4.61 0.97 7.52
C ARG A 559 -5.54 1.95 8.24
N PHE A 560 -6.19 1.56 9.33
CA PHE A 560 -7.24 2.38 9.98
C PHE A 560 -6.76 3.77 10.46
N ALA A 561 -5.48 3.94 10.74
CA ALA A 561 -4.91 5.22 11.13
C ALA A 561 -4.87 6.27 9.99
N GLN A 562 -5.08 5.83 8.76
CA GLN A 562 -5.07 6.68 7.56
C GLN A 562 -6.48 6.76 6.97
N ILE A 563 -7.22 7.79 7.33
CA ILE A 563 -8.64 7.97 6.95
C ILE A 563 -8.83 7.97 5.43
N THR A 564 -7.92 8.60 4.68
CA THR A 564 -7.98 8.62 3.21
C THR A 564 -7.87 7.22 2.60
N GLU A 565 -7.07 6.35 3.20
CA GLU A 565 -6.96 4.95 2.77
C GLU A 565 -8.23 4.15 3.09
N ILE A 566 -8.82 4.35 4.26
CA ILE A 566 -10.08 3.71 4.63
C ILE A 566 -11.21 4.11 3.67
N THR A 567 -11.33 5.39 3.35
CA THR A 567 -12.32 5.87 2.36
C THR A 567 -12.16 5.20 1.02
N LYS A 568 -10.94 5.15 0.50
CA LYS A 568 -10.60 4.48 -0.76
C LYS A 568 -10.96 2.99 -0.75
N LEU A 569 -10.67 2.29 0.36
CA LEU A 569 -11.00 0.88 0.51
C LEU A 569 -12.52 0.65 0.60
N MET A 570 -13.26 1.56 1.22
CA MET A 570 -14.71 1.48 1.28
C MET A 570 -15.38 1.72 -0.09
N GLU A 571 -14.87 2.68 -0.87
CA GLU A 571 -15.29 2.89 -2.24
C GLU A 571 -15.06 1.63 -3.09
N GLU A 572 -13.90 0.99 -2.91
CA GLU A 572 -13.61 -0.28 -3.59
C GLU A 572 -14.57 -1.40 -3.15
N CYS A 573 -14.86 -1.51 -1.87
CA CYS A 573 -15.86 -2.47 -1.38
C CYS A 573 -17.23 -2.24 -2.02
N GLN A 574 -17.66 -0.98 -2.13
CA GLN A 574 -18.91 -0.63 -2.78
C GLN A 574 -18.92 -1.06 -4.25
N SER A 575 -17.83 -0.84 -4.98
CA SER A 575 -17.70 -1.27 -6.39
C SER A 575 -17.74 -2.79 -6.56
N MET A 576 -17.45 -3.55 -5.50
CA MET A 576 -17.45 -5.02 -5.46
C MET A 576 -18.73 -5.60 -4.81
N ASP A 577 -19.73 -4.78 -4.57
CA ASP A 577 -20.98 -5.15 -3.88
C ASP A 577 -20.78 -5.72 -2.46
N ILE A 578 -19.74 -5.27 -1.78
CA ILE A 578 -19.47 -5.61 -0.39
C ILE A 578 -19.98 -4.47 0.50
N LYS A 579 -20.94 -4.77 1.36
CA LYS A 579 -21.44 -3.80 2.34
C LYS A 579 -20.45 -3.60 3.47
N THR A 580 -20.22 -2.34 3.83
CA THR A 580 -19.47 -1.95 5.02
C THR A 580 -20.43 -1.33 6.03
N LEU A 581 -20.55 -1.98 7.17
CA LEU A 581 -21.47 -1.57 8.24
C LEU A 581 -20.72 -0.78 9.31
N GLY A 582 -21.40 0.18 9.92
CA GLY A 582 -20.87 0.95 11.04
C GLY A 582 -20.57 0.10 12.28
N PRO A 583 -19.97 0.70 13.32
CA PRO A 583 -19.69 -0.03 14.56
C PRO A 583 -20.98 -0.45 15.26
N ASP A 584 -20.95 -1.60 15.94
CA ASP A 584 -22.02 -2.12 16.76
C ASP A 584 -21.43 -2.86 17.96
N VAL A 585 -21.83 -2.52 19.17
CA VAL A 585 -21.30 -3.15 20.39
C VAL A 585 -21.62 -4.64 20.49
N ASN A 586 -22.61 -5.12 19.77
CA ASN A 586 -23.02 -6.52 19.73
C ASN A 586 -22.39 -7.34 18.61
N GLU A 587 -21.79 -6.68 17.61
CA GLU A 587 -21.24 -7.39 16.46
C GLU A 587 -19.77 -7.06 16.20
N SER A 588 -19.34 -5.82 16.45
CA SER A 588 -17.96 -5.39 16.20
C SER A 588 -16.96 -6.06 17.13
N TYR A 589 -15.78 -6.32 16.57
CA TYR A 589 -14.57 -6.66 17.33
C TYR A 589 -13.67 -5.42 17.46
N ARG A 590 -12.49 -5.58 18.06
CA ARG A 590 -11.49 -4.51 18.11
C ARG A 590 -11.10 -4.06 16.70
N ALA A 591 -10.81 -5.00 15.80
CA ALA A 591 -10.48 -4.78 14.40
C ALA A 591 -11.71 -4.88 13.49
N PHE A 592 -11.56 -4.49 12.23
CA PHE A 592 -12.57 -4.76 11.21
C PHE A 592 -12.75 -6.28 11.05
N GLY A 593 -13.97 -6.71 10.88
CA GLY A 593 -14.32 -8.11 10.75
C GLY A 593 -15.38 -8.33 9.69
N VAL A 594 -15.64 -9.60 9.39
CA VAL A 594 -16.70 -10.02 8.46
C VAL A 594 -17.75 -10.80 9.22
N ASN A 595 -19.01 -10.43 9.07
CA ASN A 595 -20.13 -11.09 9.74
C ASN A 595 -20.59 -12.34 8.96
N GLU A 596 -21.61 -13.02 9.48
CA GLU A 596 -22.18 -14.23 8.88
C GLU A 596 -22.79 -14.00 7.50
N HIS A 597 -23.13 -12.75 7.16
CA HIS A 597 -23.70 -12.37 5.86
C HIS A 597 -22.63 -11.92 4.83
N GLY A 598 -21.35 -12.03 5.17
CA GLY A 598 -20.25 -11.58 4.31
C GLY A 598 -20.08 -10.06 4.25
N GLU A 599 -20.66 -9.35 5.21
CA GLU A 599 -20.56 -7.89 5.31
C GLU A 599 -19.42 -7.49 6.24
N ILE A 600 -18.73 -6.39 5.92
CA ILE A 600 -17.64 -5.88 6.75
C ILE A 600 -18.22 -5.02 7.87
N ARG A 601 -17.85 -5.34 9.10
CA ARG A 601 -18.22 -4.58 10.30
C ARG A 601 -17.04 -3.71 10.75
N PHE A 602 -17.31 -2.43 10.99
CA PHE A 602 -16.33 -1.45 11.45
C PHE A 602 -15.75 -1.84 12.82
N GLY A 603 -14.43 -1.75 13.00
CA GLY A 603 -13.76 -2.08 14.25
C GLY A 603 -13.96 -1.01 15.32
N LEU A 604 -14.16 -1.42 16.57
CA LEU A 604 -14.36 -0.49 17.69
C LEU A 604 -13.15 0.41 17.93
N SER A 605 -11.94 -0.10 17.80
CA SER A 605 -10.71 0.67 18.03
C SER A 605 -10.43 1.74 16.96
N ALA A 606 -11.11 1.68 15.83
CA ALA A 606 -11.03 2.71 14.79
C ALA A 606 -11.89 3.95 15.06
N ILE A 607 -12.73 3.90 16.10
CA ILE A 607 -13.55 5.04 16.54
C ILE A 607 -12.67 5.98 17.37
N LYS A 608 -12.62 7.25 17.00
CA LYS A 608 -11.87 8.28 17.75
C LYS A 608 -12.41 8.41 19.18
N GLY A 609 -11.52 8.33 20.16
CA GLY A 609 -11.90 8.34 21.57
C GLY A 609 -12.20 6.95 22.16
N MET A 610 -12.17 5.90 21.34
CA MET A 610 -12.25 4.50 21.75
C MET A 610 -10.83 3.89 21.74
N GLY A 611 -10.24 3.75 22.91
CA GLY A 611 -8.92 3.10 23.04
C GLY A 611 -9.04 1.57 22.86
N THR A 612 -7.92 0.94 22.53
CA THR A 612 -7.84 -0.53 22.45
C THR A 612 -8.31 -1.24 23.73
N PRO A 613 -7.95 -0.79 24.95
CA PRO A 613 -8.44 -1.42 26.17
C PRO A 613 -9.98 -1.37 26.32
N ALA A 614 -10.60 -0.26 25.90
CA ALA A 614 -12.06 -0.13 25.94
C ALA A 614 -12.73 -1.10 24.94
N ALA A 615 -12.21 -1.16 23.72
CA ALA A 615 -12.70 -2.08 22.69
C ALA A 615 -12.58 -3.55 23.13
N ASP A 616 -11.43 -3.92 23.67
CA ASP A 616 -11.18 -5.29 24.17
C ASP A 616 -12.10 -5.65 25.34
N ALA A 617 -12.35 -4.73 26.29
CA ALA A 617 -13.24 -4.93 27.43
C ALA A 617 -14.69 -5.19 26.97
N ILE A 618 -15.19 -4.40 26.02
CA ILE A 618 -16.54 -4.56 25.47
C ILE A 618 -16.70 -5.92 24.79
N VAL A 619 -15.75 -6.28 23.97
CA VAL A 619 -15.76 -7.56 23.22
C VAL A 619 -15.64 -8.76 24.17
N ALA A 620 -14.72 -8.72 25.12
CA ALA A 620 -14.50 -9.79 26.09
C ALA A 620 -15.75 -10.06 26.95
N GLU A 621 -16.40 -9.02 27.45
CA GLU A 621 -17.65 -9.14 28.22
C GLU A 621 -18.79 -9.74 27.39
N ARG A 622 -18.93 -9.30 26.15
CA ARG A 622 -19.93 -9.84 25.22
C ARG A 622 -19.70 -11.34 24.92
N LEU A 623 -18.47 -11.73 24.68
CA LEU A 623 -18.10 -13.13 24.39
C LEU A 623 -18.32 -14.03 25.62
N LYS A 624 -18.09 -13.51 26.82
CA LYS A 624 -18.23 -14.26 28.08
C LYS A 624 -19.70 -14.43 28.50
N ASN A 625 -20.50 -13.38 28.45
CA ASN A 625 -21.84 -13.33 29.04
C ASN A 625 -22.95 -13.07 28.01
N GLY A 626 -22.63 -13.15 26.71
CA GLY A 626 -23.63 -12.98 25.65
C GLY A 626 -23.86 -11.55 25.19
N PRO A 627 -24.65 -11.35 24.13
CA PRO A 627 -24.96 -10.03 23.59
C PRO A 627 -25.59 -9.13 24.64
N TYR A 628 -25.35 -7.82 24.53
CA TYR A 628 -26.00 -6.80 25.32
C TYR A 628 -27.46 -6.64 24.88
N LYS A 629 -28.39 -6.75 25.82
CA LYS A 629 -29.83 -6.73 25.53
C LYS A 629 -30.36 -5.32 25.22
N ASN A 630 -29.85 -4.32 25.93
CA ASN A 630 -30.22 -2.92 25.81
C ASN A 630 -29.11 -2.04 26.38
N ILE A 631 -29.29 -0.72 26.34
CA ILE A 631 -28.26 0.22 26.82
C ILE A 631 -28.03 0.10 28.33
N PHE A 632 -29.03 -0.24 29.09
CA PHE A 632 -28.92 -0.41 30.54
C PHE A 632 -28.12 -1.67 30.88
N ASP A 633 -28.37 -2.78 30.19
CA ASP A 633 -27.58 -4.01 30.29
C ASP A 633 -26.12 -3.77 29.94
N PHE A 634 -25.88 -2.97 28.92
CA PHE A 634 -24.51 -2.53 28.55
C PHE A 634 -23.85 -1.76 29.70
N ALA A 635 -24.51 -0.76 30.27
CA ALA A 635 -24.00 0.02 31.40
C ALA A 635 -23.77 -0.82 32.67
N GLU A 636 -24.62 -1.81 32.91
CA GLU A 636 -24.50 -2.72 34.05
C GLU A 636 -23.31 -3.67 33.96
N ARG A 637 -22.88 -4.01 32.74
CA ARG A 637 -21.89 -5.06 32.46
C ARG A 637 -20.49 -4.56 32.06
N VAL A 638 -20.37 -3.34 31.54
CA VAL A 638 -19.05 -2.83 31.07
C VAL A 638 -18.09 -2.54 32.21
N ASP A 639 -16.82 -2.72 31.93
CA ASP A 639 -15.74 -2.34 32.84
C ASP A 639 -15.43 -0.84 32.72
N PHE A 640 -15.93 -0.06 33.70
CA PHE A 640 -15.72 1.39 33.76
C PHE A 640 -14.26 1.82 33.96
N SER A 641 -13.38 0.92 34.34
CA SER A 641 -11.92 1.22 34.40
C SER A 641 -11.33 1.41 33.00
N ASN A 642 -11.88 0.76 31.99
CA ASN A 642 -11.46 0.80 30.60
C ASN A 642 -12.45 1.58 29.70
N VAL A 643 -13.76 1.49 29.98
CA VAL A 643 -14.83 2.12 29.20
C VAL A 643 -15.36 3.33 29.96
N ASN A 644 -14.80 4.50 29.65
CA ASN A 644 -15.15 5.76 30.32
C ASN A 644 -16.32 6.47 29.60
N ARG A 645 -16.77 7.62 30.18
CA ARG A 645 -17.83 8.44 29.58
C ARG A 645 -17.52 8.84 28.12
N LYS A 646 -16.25 9.12 27.78
CA LYS A 646 -15.85 9.48 26.42
C LYS A 646 -16.09 8.33 25.44
N ALA A 647 -15.85 7.11 25.88
CA ALA A 647 -16.14 5.91 25.07
C ALA A 647 -17.64 5.76 24.82
N PHE A 648 -18.48 5.99 25.83
CA PHE A 648 -19.95 6.01 25.67
C PHE A 648 -20.39 7.07 24.66
N GLU A 649 -19.87 8.28 24.78
CA GLU A 649 -20.16 9.36 23.83
C GLU A 649 -19.76 9.01 22.41
N SER A 650 -18.57 8.44 22.21
CA SER A 650 -18.07 8.03 20.92
C SER A 650 -18.92 6.91 20.30
N LEU A 651 -19.36 5.95 21.09
CA LEU A 651 -20.28 4.89 20.65
C LEU A 651 -21.66 5.45 20.26
N ALA A 652 -22.21 6.35 21.05
CA ALA A 652 -23.51 6.96 20.75
C ALA A 652 -23.47 7.75 19.43
N LEU A 653 -22.45 8.59 19.22
CA LEU A 653 -22.29 9.42 18.04
C LEU A 653 -21.94 8.62 16.78
N SER A 654 -21.17 7.54 16.90
CA SER A 654 -20.73 6.71 15.77
C SER A 654 -21.76 5.66 15.34
N GLY A 655 -22.82 5.49 16.11
CA GLY A 655 -23.85 4.47 15.84
C GLY A 655 -23.63 3.14 16.53
N GLY A 656 -22.65 3.03 17.43
CA GLY A 656 -22.36 1.79 18.17
C GLY A 656 -23.51 1.28 19.03
N PHE A 657 -24.45 2.13 19.39
CA PHE A 657 -25.65 1.82 20.16
C PHE A 657 -26.95 1.80 19.35
N ASP A 658 -26.88 1.99 18.03
CA ASP A 658 -28.08 2.10 17.19
C ASP A 658 -28.98 0.86 17.27
N SER A 659 -28.40 -0.33 17.47
CA SER A 659 -29.14 -1.58 17.62
C SER A 659 -30.07 -1.63 18.88
N PHE A 660 -29.90 -0.71 19.83
CA PHE A 660 -30.75 -0.62 21.00
C PHE A 660 -32.04 0.20 20.78
N GLY A 661 -32.23 0.77 19.57
CA GLY A 661 -33.46 1.47 19.21
C GLY A 661 -33.61 2.87 19.80
N ILE A 662 -32.59 3.43 20.44
CA ILE A 662 -32.58 4.79 20.98
C ILE A 662 -31.93 5.70 19.93
N ARG A 663 -32.58 6.81 19.58
CA ARG A 663 -32.00 7.79 18.64
C ARG A 663 -30.74 8.42 19.23
N ARG A 664 -29.75 8.70 18.43
CA ARG A 664 -28.44 9.22 18.87
C ARG A 664 -28.57 10.53 19.67
N GLU A 665 -29.44 11.44 19.25
CA GLU A 665 -29.73 12.71 19.93
C GLU A 665 -30.28 12.54 21.33
N GLN A 666 -31.00 11.45 21.62
CA GLN A 666 -31.56 11.17 22.95
C GLN A 666 -30.47 10.93 24.01
N TYR A 667 -29.31 10.43 23.63
CA TYR A 667 -28.18 10.26 24.54
C TYR A 667 -27.64 11.60 25.06
N PHE A 668 -27.89 12.67 24.35
CA PHE A 668 -27.48 14.03 24.70
C PHE A 668 -28.63 14.88 25.25
N GLY A 669 -29.82 14.31 25.36
CA GLY A 669 -30.98 14.95 26.00
C GLY A 669 -30.68 15.23 27.46
N LYS A 670 -31.02 16.44 27.92
CA LYS A 670 -30.78 16.89 29.30
C LYS A 670 -32.00 16.67 30.20
N ASN A 671 -31.75 16.29 31.44
CA ASN A 671 -32.76 16.23 32.48
C ASN A 671 -32.98 17.63 33.13
N SER A 672 -33.88 17.71 34.12
CA SER A 672 -34.15 18.95 34.83
C SER A 672 -32.96 19.54 35.58
N LYS A 673 -31.91 18.73 35.83
CA LYS A 673 -30.69 19.18 36.50
C LYS A 673 -29.60 19.59 35.52
N GLY A 674 -29.86 19.50 34.22
CA GLY A 674 -28.90 19.80 33.15
C GLY A 674 -27.89 18.68 32.80
N ASP A 675 -28.03 17.48 33.42
CA ASP A 675 -27.22 16.31 33.10
C ASP A 675 -27.73 15.64 31.82
N THR A 676 -26.82 15.21 30.92
CA THR A 676 -27.20 14.42 29.74
C THR A 676 -27.59 13.00 30.12
N PHE A 677 -28.35 12.32 29.26
CA PHE A 677 -28.67 10.92 29.44
C PHE A 677 -27.42 10.04 29.58
N LEU A 678 -26.35 10.35 28.80
CA LEU A 678 -25.06 9.67 28.95
C LEU A 678 -24.50 9.80 30.37
N ASP A 679 -24.55 10.98 30.96
CA ASP A 679 -24.05 11.20 32.32
C ASP A 679 -24.85 10.39 33.36
N THR A 680 -26.17 10.36 33.21
CA THR A 680 -27.05 9.59 34.10
C THR A 680 -26.87 8.08 33.90
N LEU A 681 -26.61 7.65 32.65
CA LEU A 681 -26.40 6.24 32.31
C LEU A 681 -25.07 5.70 32.87
N VAL A 682 -23.99 6.46 32.76
CA VAL A 682 -22.70 6.09 33.37
C VAL A 682 -22.80 6.00 34.87
N ARG A 683 -23.49 6.96 35.50
CA ARG A 683 -23.73 6.99 36.94
C ARG A 683 -24.58 5.81 37.40
N TYR A 684 -25.64 5.49 36.66
CA TYR A 684 -26.47 4.31 36.87
C TYR A 684 -25.65 3.02 36.86
N GLY A 685 -24.84 2.82 35.82
CA GLY A 685 -24.01 1.61 35.67
C GLY A 685 -22.98 1.46 36.79
N GLN A 686 -22.38 2.54 37.22
CA GLN A 686 -21.41 2.55 38.32
C GLN A 686 -22.09 2.21 39.66
N LEU A 687 -23.22 2.79 39.93
CA LEU A 687 -24.01 2.47 41.13
C LEU A 687 -24.50 1.03 41.15
N TYR A 688 -25.02 0.55 40.02
CA TYR A 688 -25.46 -0.85 39.87
C TYR A 688 -24.33 -1.84 40.20
N GLN A 689 -23.14 -1.63 39.63
CA GLN A 689 -21.99 -2.49 39.85
C GLN A 689 -21.49 -2.41 41.31
N GLN A 690 -21.54 -1.23 41.92
CA GLN A 690 -21.18 -1.05 43.31
C GLN A 690 -22.11 -1.84 44.24
N GLU A 691 -23.43 -1.72 44.08
CA GLU A 691 -24.42 -2.45 44.84
C GLU A 691 -24.29 -3.97 44.69
N GLN A 692 -24.01 -4.46 43.48
CA GLN A 692 -23.77 -5.88 43.25
C GLN A 692 -22.51 -6.37 43.96
N ARG A 693 -21.43 -5.59 43.98
CA ARG A 693 -20.20 -5.92 44.70
C ARG A 693 -20.41 -5.93 46.22
N GLU A 694 -21.13 -4.94 46.77
CA GLU A 694 -21.43 -4.83 48.18
C GLU A 694 -22.32 -5.99 48.65
N ALA A 695 -23.34 -6.38 47.86
CA ALA A 695 -24.16 -7.53 48.13
C ALA A 695 -23.37 -8.84 48.13
N ALA A 696 -22.43 -9.00 47.17
CA ALA A 696 -21.61 -10.20 47.05
C ALA A 696 -20.57 -10.34 48.19
N THR A 697 -20.13 -9.20 48.76
CA THR A 697 -19.12 -9.17 49.81
C THR A 697 -19.71 -9.07 51.20
N SER A 698 -21.03 -9.03 51.34
CA SER A 698 -21.73 -8.97 52.62
C SER A 698 -21.44 -10.20 53.48
N LEU A 699 -20.97 -9.98 54.71
CA LEU A 699 -20.68 -11.03 55.72
C LEU A 699 -21.98 -11.73 56.23
N PHE A 700 -23.14 -11.13 55.99
CA PHE A 700 -24.44 -11.70 56.35
C PHE A 700 -25.05 -12.29 55.05
N GLY A 701 -24.78 -13.55 54.75
CA GLY A 701 -25.29 -14.20 53.56
C GLY A 701 -26.82 -14.02 53.41
N GLY A 702 -27.27 -13.50 52.24
CA GLY A 702 -28.67 -13.35 51.90
C GLY A 702 -29.17 -11.91 51.78
N VAL A 703 -28.31 -10.90 51.78
CA VAL A 703 -28.75 -9.54 51.43
C VAL A 703 -28.89 -9.46 49.92
N GLU A 704 -30.12 -9.34 49.43
CA GLU A 704 -30.37 -9.03 48.01
C GLU A 704 -29.86 -7.62 47.71
N ALA A 705 -29.26 -7.44 46.53
CA ALA A 705 -28.82 -6.13 46.08
C ALA A 705 -30.04 -5.20 45.95
N VAL A 706 -29.88 -3.95 46.34
CA VAL A 706 -30.96 -2.95 46.18
C VAL A 706 -31.24 -2.77 44.70
N GLU A 707 -32.50 -2.90 44.30
CA GLU A 707 -32.93 -2.65 42.94
C GLU A 707 -32.80 -1.15 42.60
N ILE A 708 -31.91 -0.83 41.68
CA ILE A 708 -31.71 0.54 41.21
C ILE A 708 -32.60 0.77 39.99
N ALA A 709 -33.47 1.77 40.04
CA ALA A 709 -34.31 2.13 38.91
C ALA A 709 -33.50 2.64 37.73
N THR A 710 -33.83 2.15 36.52
CA THR A 710 -33.24 2.63 35.29
C THR A 710 -33.61 4.10 35.04
N PRO A 711 -32.66 4.94 34.61
CA PRO A 711 -32.97 6.32 34.27
C PRO A 711 -33.91 6.38 33.06
N PRO A 712 -34.86 7.37 33.04
CA PRO A 712 -35.76 7.51 31.91
C PRO A 712 -35.00 7.98 30.67
N ILE A 713 -35.35 7.47 29.49
CA ILE A 713 -34.83 7.90 28.20
C ILE A 713 -35.48 9.25 27.86
N PRO A 714 -34.73 10.35 27.74
CA PRO A 714 -35.29 11.67 27.46
C PRO A 714 -35.82 11.79 26.04
N GLU A 715 -36.76 12.62 25.80
CA GLU A 715 -37.11 13.13 24.49
C GLU A 715 -36.09 14.20 24.07
N ALA A 716 -35.77 14.21 22.79
CA ALA A 716 -34.82 15.19 22.21
C ALA A 716 -35.28 15.60 20.81
N GLU A 717 -34.98 16.84 20.44
CA GLU A 717 -35.15 17.28 19.04
C GLU A 717 -34.34 16.40 18.13
N SER A 718 -34.94 16.00 16.99
CA SER A 718 -34.27 15.20 15.99
C SER A 718 -33.17 16.00 15.31
N TRP A 719 -32.00 15.44 15.25
CA TRP A 719 -30.92 16.00 14.41
C TRP A 719 -31.28 15.87 12.94
N SER A 720 -30.90 16.86 12.13
CA SER A 720 -30.96 16.69 10.69
C SER A 720 -30.03 15.54 10.26
N THR A 721 -30.34 14.92 9.13
CA THR A 721 -29.50 13.86 8.57
C THR A 721 -28.04 14.31 8.41
N ILE A 722 -27.84 15.53 7.93
CA ILE A 722 -26.49 16.10 7.75
C ILE A 722 -25.78 16.30 9.09
N GLU A 723 -26.47 16.79 10.11
CA GLU A 723 -25.87 16.98 11.43
C GLU A 723 -25.45 15.64 12.05
N ARG A 724 -26.31 14.63 11.96
CA ARG A 724 -26.02 13.28 12.44
C ARG A 724 -24.79 12.70 11.71
N LEU A 725 -24.74 12.81 10.41
CA LEU A 725 -23.63 12.33 9.57
C LEU A 725 -22.33 13.08 9.83
N ASN A 726 -22.38 14.37 10.07
CA ASN A 726 -21.16 15.14 10.39
C ASN A 726 -20.58 14.72 11.74
N ARG A 727 -21.42 14.51 12.76
CA ARG A 727 -20.98 14.01 14.08
C ARG A 727 -20.40 12.61 14.01
N GLU A 728 -20.98 11.74 13.18
CA GLU A 728 -20.44 10.42 12.87
C GLU A 728 -19.05 10.54 12.20
N ARG A 729 -18.94 11.37 11.15
CA ARG A 729 -17.70 11.60 10.41
C ARG A 729 -16.58 12.16 11.29
N GLU A 730 -16.84 13.00 12.27
CA GLU A 730 -15.84 13.51 13.21
C GLU A 730 -15.13 12.39 13.99
N LEU A 731 -15.84 11.30 14.27
CA LEU A 731 -15.32 10.17 15.05
C LEU A 731 -14.75 9.05 14.20
N VAL A 732 -15.33 8.80 13.04
CA VAL A 732 -14.99 7.66 12.19
C VAL A 732 -14.18 8.10 10.95
N GLY A 733 -14.23 9.40 10.66
CA GLY A 733 -13.54 10.02 9.54
C GLY A 733 -14.27 9.96 8.20
N ILE A 734 -15.36 9.20 8.13
CA ILE A 734 -16.15 8.93 6.93
C ILE A 734 -17.64 8.94 7.26
N TYR A 735 -18.47 9.00 6.23
CA TYR A 735 -19.91 8.81 6.35
C TYR A 735 -20.24 7.31 6.27
N LEU A 736 -20.78 6.71 7.32
CA LEU A 736 -21.08 5.28 7.40
C LEU A 736 -22.55 4.94 7.25
N SER A 737 -23.44 5.66 7.96
CA SER A 737 -24.84 5.29 8.08
C SER A 737 -25.69 5.70 6.87
N ALA A 738 -25.28 6.72 6.14
CA ALA A 738 -25.92 7.20 4.92
C ALA A 738 -24.97 8.14 4.19
N HIS A 739 -25.21 8.40 2.92
CA HIS A 739 -24.46 9.41 2.18
C HIS A 739 -25.18 10.75 2.20
N PRO A 740 -24.49 11.89 2.37
CA PRO A 740 -25.14 13.21 2.37
C PRO A 740 -25.88 13.55 1.07
N LEU A 741 -25.57 12.85 -0.01
CA LEU A 741 -26.17 13.01 -1.32
C LEU A 741 -27.37 12.08 -1.55
N ASP A 742 -27.72 11.21 -0.62
CA ASP A 742 -28.81 10.24 -0.78
C ASP A 742 -30.14 10.92 -1.15
N ASP A 743 -30.42 12.08 -0.55
CA ASP A 743 -31.65 12.85 -0.85
C ASP A 743 -31.61 13.49 -2.25
N TYR A 744 -30.44 13.54 -2.88
CA TYR A 744 -30.23 14.16 -4.19
C TYR A 744 -29.87 13.16 -5.30
N GLU A 745 -29.90 11.87 -5.00
CA GLU A 745 -29.52 10.82 -5.94
C GLU A 745 -30.26 10.94 -7.26
N ILE A 746 -31.58 11.25 -7.20
CA ILE A 746 -32.40 11.43 -8.41
C ILE A 746 -31.89 12.57 -9.28
N ILE A 747 -31.45 13.67 -8.68
CA ILE A 747 -30.90 14.82 -9.40
C ILE A 747 -29.57 14.46 -10.04
N LEU A 748 -28.69 13.82 -9.29
CA LEU A 748 -27.36 13.44 -9.77
C LEU A 748 -27.42 12.43 -10.91
N ARG A 749 -28.32 11.44 -10.82
CA ARG A 749 -28.48 10.42 -11.86
C ARG A 749 -29.16 10.91 -13.15
N ASN A 750 -30.07 11.88 -13.04
CA ASN A 750 -30.92 12.26 -14.18
C ASN A 750 -30.57 13.62 -14.79
N LEU A 751 -29.96 14.53 -14.04
CA LEU A 751 -29.63 15.88 -14.51
C LEU A 751 -28.13 16.12 -14.70
N CYS A 752 -27.27 15.24 -14.17
CA CYS A 752 -25.83 15.28 -14.42
C CYS A 752 -25.42 14.39 -15.60
N ASN A 753 -24.42 14.82 -16.36
CA ASN A 753 -23.86 14.08 -17.48
C ASN A 753 -22.39 13.69 -17.25
N THR A 754 -21.86 13.99 -16.08
CA THR A 754 -20.46 13.78 -15.73
C THR A 754 -20.37 13.40 -14.25
N HIS A 755 -19.57 12.40 -13.93
CA HIS A 755 -19.26 12.02 -12.54
C HIS A 755 -18.05 12.79 -12.03
N CYS A 756 -17.96 12.97 -10.71
CA CYS A 756 -16.85 13.69 -10.11
C CYS A 756 -15.51 13.00 -10.36
N SER A 757 -15.48 11.67 -10.45
CA SER A 757 -14.28 10.89 -10.79
C SER A 757 -13.73 11.19 -12.20
N GLU A 758 -14.58 11.67 -13.12
CA GLU A 758 -14.19 12.00 -14.49
C GLU A 758 -13.56 13.40 -14.65
N LEU A 759 -13.63 14.26 -13.63
CA LEU A 759 -13.17 15.67 -13.71
C LEU A 759 -11.67 15.82 -14.03
N GLY A 760 -10.89 14.76 -13.86
CA GLY A 760 -9.49 14.71 -14.27
C GLY A 760 -9.27 14.56 -15.78
N ASP A 761 -10.22 13.97 -16.51
CA ASP A 761 -10.12 13.72 -17.95
C ASP A 761 -10.69 14.88 -18.79
N LYS A 762 -9.98 16.02 -18.73
CA LYS A 762 -10.40 17.23 -19.41
C LYS A 762 -10.48 17.11 -20.94
N VAL A 763 -9.77 16.13 -21.52
CA VAL A 763 -9.80 15.91 -22.99
C VAL A 763 -11.14 15.32 -23.42
N GLU A 764 -11.63 14.34 -22.70
CA GLU A 764 -12.97 13.78 -22.96
C GLU A 764 -14.08 14.79 -22.64
N LEU A 765 -13.92 15.53 -21.54
CA LEU A 765 -14.91 16.53 -21.12
C LEU A 765 -15.01 17.73 -22.08
N ALA A 766 -13.93 18.07 -22.77
CA ALA A 766 -13.95 19.13 -23.78
C ALA A 766 -14.80 18.80 -25.03
N LYS A 767 -15.16 17.53 -25.22
CA LYS A 767 -16.06 17.09 -26.30
C LYS A 767 -17.55 17.31 -25.96
N LYS A 768 -17.87 17.52 -24.68
CA LYS A 768 -19.24 17.79 -24.22
C LYS A 768 -19.56 19.29 -24.40
N GLU A 769 -20.76 19.61 -24.80
CA GLU A 769 -21.24 21.01 -24.97
C GLU A 769 -21.25 21.73 -23.59
N ASP A 770 -21.84 21.07 -22.61
CA ASP A 770 -21.81 21.44 -21.20
C ASP A 770 -21.37 20.25 -20.35
N VAL A 771 -20.56 20.50 -19.35
CA VAL A 771 -20.17 19.55 -18.33
C VAL A 771 -21.02 19.83 -17.10
N VAL A 772 -21.94 18.92 -16.79
CA VAL A 772 -22.90 19.06 -15.69
C VAL A 772 -22.63 17.95 -14.66
N PHE A 773 -22.31 18.37 -13.45
CA PHE A 773 -22.02 17.46 -12.35
C PHE A 773 -22.49 18.03 -11.03
N GLY A 774 -22.60 17.20 -10.03
CA GLY A 774 -22.97 17.63 -8.66
C GLY A 774 -22.33 16.73 -7.63
N GLY A 775 -22.26 17.21 -6.41
CA GLY A 775 -21.67 16.48 -5.31
C GLY A 775 -21.59 17.27 -4.03
N ILE A 776 -20.93 16.68 -3.03
CA ILE A 776 -20.61 17.33 -1.76
C ILE A 776 -19.16 17.82 -1.80
N ILE A 777 -18.93 19.02 -1.29
CA ILE A 777 -17.58 19.58 -1.16
C ILE A 777 -16.92 18.96 0.08
N THR A 778 -15.83 18.24 -0.13
CA THR A 778 -15.07 17.56 0.92
C THR A 778 -13.78 18.29 1.31
N GLY A 779 -13.36 19.26 0.52
CA GLY A 779 -12.18 20.07 0.84
C GLY A 779 -12.08 21.31 -0.02
N VAL A 780 -11.59 22.38 0.58
CA VAL A 780 -11.36 23.68 -0.10
C VAL A 780 -9.98 24.19 0.28
N LYS A 781 -9.13 24.44 -0.73
CA LYS A 781 -7.80 25.03 -0.55
C LYS A 781 -7.72 26.32 -1.36
N SER A 782 -7.55 27.46 -0.71
CA SER A 782 -7.32 28.73 -1.38
C SER A 782 -5.82 29.04 -1.46
N LYS A 783 -5.38 29.52 -2.60
CA LYS A 783 -3.98 29.92 -2.88
C LYS A 783 -3.95 31.18 -3.72
N PHE A 784 -2.78 31.74 -3.87
CA PHE A 784 -2.53 32.82 -4.84
C PHE A 784 -1.70 32.26 -6.00
N THR A 785 -2.04 32.64 -7.21
CA THR A 785 -1.27 32.33 -8.42
C THR A 785 0.08 33.03 -8.40
N LYS A 786 1.00 32.63 -9.28
CA LYS A 786 2.30 33.34 -9.47
C LYS A 786 2.14 34.82 -9.79
N THR A 787 0.99 35.21 -10.33
CA THR A 787 0.64 36.62 -10.68
C THR A 787 -0.13 37.33 -9.57
N GLY A 788 -0.22 36.74 -8.37
CA GLY A 788 -0.91 37.35 -7.21
C GLY A 788 -2.44 37.32 -7.25
N LYS A 789 -3.04 36.59 -8.21
CA LYS A 789 -4.50 36.45 -8.26
C LYS A 789 -4.97 35.28 -7.37
N PRO A 790 -6.09 35.43 -6.64
CA PRO A 790 -6.61 34.38 -5.81
C PRO A 790 -7.14 33.22 -6.66
N CYS A 791 -6.95 31.98 -6.18
CA CYS A 791 -7.50 30.77 -6.78
C CYS A 791 -7.90 29.77 -5.69
N GLY A 792 -8.84 28.90 -6.02
CA GLY A 792 -9.34 27.85 -5.15
C GLY A 792 -9.25 26.48 -5.81
N PHE A 793 -8.91 25.50 -5.00
CA PHE A 793 -8.96 24.08 -5.37
C PHE A 793 -10.03 23.45 -4.50
N VAL A 794 -11.09 22.97 -5.14
CA VAL A 794 -12.26 22.43 -4.47
C VAL A 794 -12.33 20.94 -4.77
N THR A 795 -12.28 20.10 -3.74
CA THR A 795 -12.53 18.68 -3.88
C THR A 795 -14.03 18.44 -3.73
N ILE A 796 -14.62 17.83 -4.74
CA ILE A 796 -16.03 17.49 -4.79
C ILE A 796 -16.18 15.98 -4.98
N GLU A 797 -17.17 15.40 -4.31
CA GLU A 797 -17.41 13.96 -4.28
C GLU A 797 -18.87 13.65 -4.60
N ASP A 798 -19.11 12.64 -5.42
CA ASP A 798 -20.42 12.05 -5.68
C ASP A 798 -20.43 10.55 -5.33
N PHE A 799 -21.39 9.77 -5.78
CA PHE A 799 -21.49 8.34 -5.53
C PHE A 799 -20.42 7.50 -6.25
N GLU A 800 -19.84 8.02 -7.33
CA GLU A 800 -18.90 7.32 -8.20
C GLU A 800 -17.43 7.71 -7.94
N GLY A 801 -17.21 8.64 -7.03
CA GLY A 801 -15.87 9.05 -6.60
C GLY A 801 -15.68 10.53 -6.43
N SER A 802 -14.43 10.96 -6.31
CA SER A 802 -14.08 12.37 -6.09
C SER A 802 -13.24 12.95 -7.23
N GLY A 803 -13.36 14.27 -7.41
CA GLY A 803 -12.58 15.04 -8.36
C GLY A 803 -12.18 16.40 -7.80
N GLU A 804 -11.16 17.01 -8.38
CA GLU A 804 -10.71 18.34 -8.02
C GLU A 804 -11.12 19.34 -9.10
N LEU A 805 -11.74 20.43 -8.67
CA LEU A 805 -12.12 21.57 -9.49
C LEU A 805 -11.21 22.75 -9.15
N ALA A 806 -10.44 23.21 -10.11
CA ALA A 806 -9.59 24.39 -9.95
C ALA A 806 -10.31 25.65 -10.47
N LEU A 807 -10.47 26.65 -9.63
CA LEU A 807 -11.14 27.92 -9.91
C LEU A 807 -10.12 29.07 -9.84
N PHE A 808 -10.07 29.87 -10.90
CA PHE A 808 -9.08 30.94 -10.99
C PHE A 808 -9.77 32.32 -11.22
N GLY A 809 -9.18 33.32 -10.62
CA GLY A 809 -9.58 34.75 -10.87
C GLY A 809 -11.06 35.03 -10.61
N GLU A 810 -11.80 35.39 -11.66
CA GLU A 810 -13.23 35.77 -11.55
C GLU A 810 -14.10 34.57 -11.10
N ASP A 811 -13.84 33.37 -11.56
CA ASP A 811 -14.60 32.19 -11.16
C ASP A 811 -14.46 31.93 -9.66
N TRP A 812 -13.25 32.04 -9.11
CA TRP A 812 -13.07 31.92 -7.68
C TRP A 812 -13.75 33.07 -6.93
N GLY A 813 -13.64 34.28 -7.43
CA GLY A 813 -14.30 35.46 -6.85
C GLY A 813 -15.82 35.32 -6.78
N ASN A 814 -16.44 34.83 -7.85
CA ASN A 814 -17.88 34.68 -7.96
C ASN A 814 -18.46 33.54 -7.12
N TRP A 815 -17.74 32.41 -7.06
CA TRP A 815 -18.30 31.18 -6.51
C TRP A 815 -17.77 30.77 -5.14
N ARG A 816 -16.71 31.40 -4.62
CA ARG A 816 -16.10 31.03 -3.32
C ARG A 816 -17.08 31.03 -2.15
N GLY A 817 -18.14 31.82 -2.22
CA GLY A 817 -19.15 31.91 -1.16
C GLY A 817 -20.03 30.65 -1.03
N ILE A 818 -20.21 29.92 -2.12
CA ILE A 818 -20.95 28.67 -2.16
C ILE A 818 -20.02 27.43 -2.10
N MET A 819 -18.75 27.60 -2.48
CA MET A 819 -17.72 26.55 -2.46
C MET A 819 -17.15 26.38 -1.05
N VAL A 820 -18.00 25.92 -0.13
CA VAL A 820 -17.66 25.73 1.28
C VAL A 820 -17.72 24.23 1.59
N GLU A 821 -16.79 23.74 2.39
CA GLU A 821 -16.77 22.33 2.81
C GLU A 821 -18.10 21.93 3.47
N GLY A 822 -18.64 20.80 3.05
CA GLY A 822 -19.94 20.29 3.47
C GLY A 822 -21.14 20.78 2.64
N SER A 823 -20.95 21.75 1.71
CA SER A 823 -22.01 22.17 0.79
C SER A 823 -22.28 21.11 -0.27
N THR A 824 -23.56 20.86 -0.56
CA THR A 824 -24.00 20.01 -1.66
C THR A 824 -24.37 20.89 -2.85
N ILE A 825 -23.62 20.77 -3.94
CA ILE A 825 -23.70 21.68 -5.08
C ILE A 825 -23.96 20.96 -6.40
N PHE A 826 -24.55 21.72 -7.32
CA PHE A 826 -24.76 21.36 -8.71
C PHE A 826 -24.05 22.39 -9.58
N VAL A 827 -23.18 21.91 -10.47
CA VAL A 827 -22.30 22.75 -11.27
C VAL A 827 -22.57 22.53 -12.75
N THR A 828 -22.73 23.61 -13.50
CA THR A 828 -22.70 23.61 -14.96
C THR A 828 -21.46 24.36 -15.39
N ALA A 829 -20.62 23.75 -16.20
CA ALA A 829 -19.36 24.30 -16.65
C ALA A 829 -19.09 23.92 -18.11
N LYS A 830 -18.13 24.60 -18.73
CA LYS A 830 -17.56 24.23 -20.03
C LYS A 830 -16.08 23.94 -19.87
N CYS A 831 -15.63 22.85 -20.49
CA CYS A 831 -14.20 22.56 -20.54
C CYS A 831 -13.61 23.25 -21.78
N VAL A 832 -12.85 24.29 -21.58
CA VAL A 832 -12.35 25.17 -22.66
C VAL A 832 -10.83 25.28 -22.64
N SER A 833 -10.25 25.56 -23.80
CA SER A 833 -8.83 25.81 -23.93
C SER A 833 -8.44 27.15 -23.30
N ARG A 834 -7.46 27.08 -22.38
CA ARG A 834 -6.83 28.27 -21.84
C ARG A 834 -5.76 28.76 -22.80
N TYR A 835 -5.74 30.01 -23.13
CA TYR A 835 -4.77 30.65 -24.04
C TYR A 835 -4.79 30.18 -25.50
N GLY A 836 -5.89 29.59 -25.98
CA GLY A 836 -5.99 29.13 -27.38
C GLY A 836 -5.09 27.92 -27.72
N ASN A 837 -4.52 27.29 -26.71
CA ASN A 837 -3.68 26.10 -26.88
C ASN A 837 -4.41 24.84 -26.38
N SER A 838 -4.63 23.88 -27.25
CA SER A 838 -5.36 22.65 -26.97
C SER A 838 -4.76 21.77 -25.85
N ASN A 839 -3.51 22.05 -25.46
CA ASN A 839 -2.81 21.30 -24.40
C ASN A 839 -3.13 21.77 -22.97
N TYR A 840 -3.83 22.93 -22.82
CA TYR A 840 -4.18 23.50 -21.51
C TYR A 840 -5.69 23.70 -21.41
N LEU A 841 -6.39 22.62 -21.09
CA LEU A 841 -7.84 22.63 -20.88
C LEU A 841 -8.18 22.98 -19.43
N ASP A 842 -9.21 23.81 -19.23
CA ASP A 842 -9.69 24.18 -17.92
C ASP A 842 -11.20 24.39 -17.89
N PHE A 843 -11.80 24.30 -16.70
CA PHE A 843 -13.22 24.55 -16.54
C PHE A 843 -13.52 26.04 -16.45
N LYS A 844 -14.50 26.48 -17.23
CA LYS A 844 -15.16 27.76 -17.07
C LYS A 844 -16.53 27.52 -16.48
N ILE A 845 -16.77 28.01 -15.27
CA ILE A 845 -18.02 27.77 -14.56
C ILE A 845 -19.11 28.69 -15.11
N SER A 846 -20.24 28.09 -15.51
CA SER A 846 -21.44 28.80 -15.94
C SER A 846 -22.34 29.09 -14.74
N THR A 847 -22.69 28.09 -13.97
CA THR A 847 -23.51 28.24 -12.77
C THR A 847 -23.10 27.25 -11.66
N VAL A 848 -23.30 27.69 -10.41
CA VAL A 848 -23.23 26.84 -9.23
C VAL A 848 -24.49 27.07 -8.41
N GLU A 849 -25.21 26.02 -8.11
CA GLU A 849 -26.44 26.06 -7.31
C GLU A 849 -26.37 25.02 -6.19
N TYR A 850 -27.10 25.20 -5.10
CA TYR A 850 -27.28 24.14 -4.13
C TYR A 850 -28.16 23.03 -4.67
N LEU A 851 -27.82 21.78 -4.45
CA LEU A 851 -28.62 20.62 -4.87
C LEU A 851 -30.05 20.68 -4.35
N GLN A 852 -30.26 21.19 -3.16
CA GLN A 852 -31.59 21.42 -2.61
C GLN A 852 -32.42 22.35 -3.50
N THR A 853 -31.84 23.46 -3.92
CA THR A 853 -32.50 24.42 -4.80
C THR A 853 -32.83 23.82 -6.17
N VAL A 854 -31.90 23.04 -6.71
CA VAL A 854 -32.11 22.34 -7.99
C VAL A 854 -33.24 21.34 -7.88
N LYS A 855 -33.27 20.54 -6.80
CA LYS A 855 -34.35 19.57 -6.53
C LYS A 855 -35.73 20.26 -6.47
N GLU A 856 -35.83 21.39 -5.75
CA GLU A 856 -37.08 22.11 -5.60
C GLU A 856 -37.57 22.82 -6.86
N ASN A 857 -36.66 23.28 -7.73
CA ASN A 857 -37.01 24.14 -8.86
C ASN A 857 -36.99 23.44 -10.22
N ARG A 858 -36.21 22.36 -10.36
CA ARG A 858 -36.07 21.65 -11.64
C ARG A 858 -36.77 20.31 -11.68
N LEU A 859 -37.27 19.79 -10.56
CA LEU A 859 -38.09 18.58 -10.50
C LEU A 859 -39.55 18.98 -10.55
N GLU A 860 -40.13 19.06 -11.79
CA GLU A 860 -41.49 19.52 -12.01
C GLU A 860 -42.52 18.40 -11.96
N LYS A 861 -42.12 17.22 -12.46
CA LYS A 861 -43.01 16.05 -12.59
C LYS A 861 -42.30 14.80 -12.11
N PHE A 862 -43.06 13.95 -11.42
CA PHE A 862 -42.66 12.61 -11.08
C PHE A 862 -43.73 11.62 -11.52
N THR A 863 -43.35 10.69 -12.39
CA THR A 863 -44.28 9.69 -12.94
C THR A 863 -43.87 8.31 -12.46
N ILE A 864 -44.74 7.63 -11.75
CA ILE A 864 -44.58 6.21 -11.38
C ILE A 864 -45.18 5.40 -12.54
N ILE A 865 -44.40 4.52 -13.10
CA ILE A 865 -44.81 3.61 -14.18
C ILE A 865 -45.00 2.22 -13.54
N VAL A 866 -46.17 1.65 -13.74
CA VAL A 866 -46.53 0.36 -13.16
C VAL A 866 -47.22 -0.54 -14.19
N ASP A 867 -46.85 -1.83 -14.16
CA ASP A 867 -47.53 -2.83 -15.01
C ASP A 867 -48.89 -3.18 -14.41
N SER A 868 -49.94 -3.25 -15.26
CA SER A 868 -51.33 -3.53 -14.85
C SER A 868 -51.45 -4.83 -14.01
N THR A 869 -50.60 -5.81 -14.28
CA THR A 869 -50.65 -7.14 -13.64
C THR A 869 -50.26 -7.18 -12.17
N VAL A 870 -49.61 -6.13 -11.70
CA VAL A 870 -49.13 -6.05 -10.26
C VAL A 870 -49.99 -5.10 -9.41
N ILE A 871 -51.00 -4.47 -10.03
CA ILE A 871 -51.87 -3.53 -9.30
C ILE A 871 -52.84 -4.30 -8.42
N ASP A 872 -52.65 -4.21 -7.11
CA ASP A 872 -53.59 -4.74 -6.12
C ASP A 872 -53.85 -3.68 -5.03
N GLU A 873 -54.71 -4.00 -4.08
CA GLU A 873 -55.08 -3.10 -3.01
C GLU A 873 -53.92 -2.79 -2.06
N THR A 874 -52.99 -3.75 -1.88
CA THR A 874 -51.79 -3.58 -1.07
C THR A 874 -50.84 -2.56 -1.69
N LEU A 875 -50.53 -2.72 -2.98
CA LEU A 875 -49.65 -1.82 -3.72
C LEU A 875 -50.19 -0.38 -3.71
N VAL A 876 -51.52 -0.23 -3.92
CA VAL A 876 -52.16 1.09 -3.90
C VAL A 876 -52.08 1.74 -2.51
N ASN A 877 -52.28 1.00 -1.45
CA ASN A 877 -52.15 1.51 -0.09
C ASN A 877 -50.71 1.89 0.28
N ASP A 878 -49.75 1.09 -0.14
CA ASP A 878 -48.33 1.36 0.08
C ASP A 878 -47.86 2.64 -0.65
N ILE A 879 -48.23 2.79 -1.90
CA ILE A 879 -47.98 4.03 -2.68
C ILE A 879 -48.67 5.23 -2.01
N LYS A 880 -49.92 5.06 -1.61
CA LYS A 880 -50.65 6.14 -0.94
C LYS A 880 -49.99 6.58 0.36
N THR A 881 -49.56 5.66 1.20
CA THR A 881 -48.87 5.94 2.46
C THR A 881 -47.54 6.68 2.25
N LEU A 882 -46.75 6.25 1.24
CA LEU A 882 -45.48 6.90 0.91
C LEU A 882 -45.69 8.32 0.38
N VAL A 883 -46.67 8.51 -0.51
CA VAL A 883 -47.03 9.82 -1.09
C VAL A 883 -47.62 10.78 -0.05
N GLU A 884 -48.38 10.28 0.92
CA GLU A 884 -48.93 11.09 2.00
C GLU A 884 -47.88 11.67 2.94
N ASN A 885 -46.75 10.99 3.07
CA ASN A 885 -45.63 11.39 3.92
C ASN A 885 -44.53 12.16 3.12
N ASP A 886 -44.69 12.35 1.83
CA ASP A 886 -43.70 12.96 0.95
C ASP A 886 -44.13 14.35 0.46
N GLU A 887 -43.81 15.39 1.25
CA GLU A 887 -44.14 16.77 0.91
C GLU A 887 -43.15 17.39 -0.07
N GLY A 888 -43.67 17.98 -1.17
CA GLY A 888 -42.84 18.68 -2.16
C GLY A 888 -43.63 19.38 -3.25
N LYS A 889 -42.97 19.81 -4.33
CA LYS A 889 -43.57 20.63 -5.41
C LYS A 889 -43.77 19.88 -6.71
N ALA A 890 -43.20 18.68 -6.90
CA ALA A 890 -43.31 17.93 -8.12
C ALA A 890 -44.72 17.36 -8.31
N GLN A 891 -45.32 17.52 -9.49
CA GLN A 891 -46.61 16.96 -9.80
C GLN A 891 -46.49 15.43 -9.95
N LEU A 892 -47.36 14.71 -9.23
CA LEU A 892 -47.37 13.24 -9.26
C LEU A 892 -48.27 12.72 -10.41
N PHE A 893 -47.71 11.81 -11.20
CA PHE A 893 -48.41 11.04 -12.21
C PHE A 893 -48.23 9.56 -11.95
N LEU A 894 -49.25 8.77 -12.33
CA LEU A 894 -49.20 7.32 -12.37
C LEU A 894 -49.49 6.86 -13.79
N GLN A 895 -48.57 6.18 -14.41
CA GLN A 895 -48.69 5.58 -15.72
C GLN A 895 -48.86 4.07 -15.57
N ILE A 896 -50.04 3.59 -15.95
CA ILE A 896 -50.35 2.16 -15.95
C ILE A 896 -50.11 1.62 -17.37
N HIS A 897 -49.21 0.64 -17.45
CA HIS A 897 -48.88 -0.06 -18.69
C HIS A 897 -49.58 -1.41 -18.73
N ASP A 898 -50.38 -1.66 -19.78
CA ASP A 898 -50.97 -2.96 -20.03
C ASP A 898 -50.30 -3.62 -21.25
N ALA A 899 -49.51 -4.68 -20.95
CA ALA A 899 -48.74 -5.39 -21.96
C ALA A 899 -49.60 -6.20 -22.95
N GLU A 900 -50.81 -6.65 -22.55
CA GLU A 900 -51.71 -7.43 -23.40
C GLU A 900 -52.39 -6.55 -24.46
N THR A 901 -52.92 -5.40 -24.05
CA THR A 901 -53.58 -4.46 -24.92
C THR A 901 -52.65 -3.43 -25.57
N LYS A 902 -51.38 -3.38 -25.13
CA LYS A 902 -50.36 -2.37 -25.48
C LYS A 902 -50.84 -0.93 -25.25
N THR A 903 -51.65 -0.73 -24.23
CA THR A 903 -52.16 0.59 -23.87
C THR A 903 -51.48 1.14 -22.63
N ASN A 904 -51.36 2.48 -22.63
CA ASN A 904 -50.84 3.23 -21.47
C ASN A 904 -51.92 4.19 -21.00
N VAL A 905 -52.22 4.16 -19.72
CA VAL A 905 -53.14 5.11 -19.06
C VAL A 905 -52.34 6.01 -18.15
N LEU A 906 -52.36 7.31 -18.39
CA LEU A 906 -51.70 8.29 -17.56
C LEU A 906 -52.73 8.98 -16.66
N LEU A 907 -52.55 8.81 -15.36
CA LEU A 907 -53.34 9.44 -14.32
C LEU A 907 -52.54 10.57 -13.64
N ARG A 908 -53.18 11.69 -13.38
CA ARG A 908 -52.59 12.81 -12.62
C ARG A 908 -53.26 12.91 -11.27
N ALA A 909 -52.46 13.01 -10.22
CA ALA A 909 -52.95 13.34 -8.90
C ALA A 909 -53.43 14.79 -8.86
N GLN A 910 -54.73 15.03 -8.49
CA GLN A 910 -55.33 16.39 -8.60
C GLN A 910 -54.83 17.32 -7.46
N ASP A 911 -54.69 16.79 -6.24
CA ASP A 911 -54.44 17.61 -5.07
C ASP A 911 -53.18 17.18 -4.28
N ARG A 912 -52.24 16.47 -5.00
CA ARG A 912 -51.02 15.99 -4.34
C ARG A 912 -49.81 16.27 -5.23
N THR A 913 -48.80 16.82 -4.55
CA THR A 913 -47.45 16.97 -5.06
C THR A 913 -46.49 16.21 -4.15
N VAL A 914 -45.34 15.81 -4.67
CA VAL A 914 -44.34 15.00 -3.97
C VAL A 914 -42.99 15.68 -3.93
N GLY A 915 -42.21 15.45 -2.89
CA GLY A 915 -40.83 15.88 -2.77
C GLY A 915 -39.86 14.89 -3.41
N VAL A 916 -40.36 13.73 -3.80
CA VAL A 916 -39.59 12.63 -4.36
C VAL A 916 -38.52 12.17 -3.37
N SER A 917 -39.00 11.66 -2.24
CA SER A 917 -38.16 11.15 -1.16
C SER A 917 -37.40 9.88 -1.59
N ARG A 918 -36.31 9.59 -0.88
CA ARG A 918 -35.57 8.35 -1.07
C ARG A 918 -36.43 7.12 -0.91
N ASP A 919 -37.30 7.11 0.10
CA ASP A 919 -38.16 5.96 0.40
C ASP A 919 -39.13 5.67 -0.77
N LEU A 920 -39.67 6.72 -1.39
CA LEU A 920 -40.54 6.58 -2.57
C LEU A 920 -39.76 6.03 -3.77
N ILE A 921 -38.55 6.52 -4.03
CA ILE A 921 -37.70 6.06 -5.11
C ILE A 921 -37.29 4.60 -4.90
N GLN A 922 -36.90 4.25 -3.67
CA GLN A 922 -36.45 2.91 -3.35
C GLN A 922 -37.60 1.91 -3.47
N PHE A 923 -38.77 2.26 -2.99
CA PHE A 923 -39.97 1.44 -3.14
C PHE A 923 -40.26 1.12 -4.61
N VAL A 924 -40.18 2.11 -5.50
CA VAL A 924 -40.39 1.93 -6.91
C VAL A 924 -39.31 1.03 -7.54
N ASN A 925 -38.05 1.24 -7.17
CA ASN A 925 -36.93 0.47 -7.70
C ASN A 925 -36.89 -0.98 -7.21
N ASP A 926 -37.34 -1.23 -5.99
CA ASP A 926 -37.36 -2.58 -5.40
C ASP A 926 -38.47 -3.45 -6.00
N HIS A 927 -39.41 -2.84 -6.69
CA HIS A 927 -40.53 -3.56 -7.31
C HIS A 927 -40.21 -3.94 -8.77
N PRO A 928 -40.11 -5.22 -9.15
CA PRO A 928 -39.56 -5.66 -10.44
C PRO A 928 -40.36 -5.22 -11.67
N LYS A 929 -41.63 -4.77 -11.52
CA LYS A 929 -42.52 -4.30 -12.57
C LYS A 929 -42.93 -2.84 -12.42
N MET A 930 -42.12 -2.09 -11.69
CA MET A 930 -42.30 -0.65 -11.55
C MET A 930 -41.02 0.07 -12.01
N SER A 931 -41.21 1.29 -12.47
CA SER A 931 -40.17 2.22 -12.79
C SER A 931 -40.63 3.65 -12.60
N TYR A 932 -39.75 4.62 -12.70
CA TYR A 932 -40.16 6.02 -12.65
C TYR A 932 -39.52 6.84 -13.76
N GLN A 933 -40.16 7.97 -14.04
CA GLN A 933 -39.67 9.00 -14.96
C GLN A 933 -39.83 10.36 -14.30
N ILE A 934 -38.82 11.24 -14.50
CA ILE A 934 -38.89 12.65 -14.06
C ILE A 934 -39.05 13.56 -15.27
N ASN A 935 -39.71 14.72 -15.07
CA ASN A 935 -39.98 15.83 -16.03
C ASN A 935 -40.61 15.48 -17.33
#